data_22fd01e4135091f989ee7b5a0b28e59c
#
_entry.id   22fd01e4135091f989ee7b5a0b28e59c
#
_cell.length_a   1.000
_cell.length_b   1.000
_cell.length_c   1.000
_cell.angle_alpha   90.00
_cell.angle_beta   90.00
_cell.angle_gamma   90.00
#
_symmetry.space_group_name_H-M   'P 1'
#
loop_
_entity.id
_entity.type
_entity.pdbx_description
1 polymer ?
#
loop_
_entity_poly.entity_id
_entity_poly.type
_entity_poly.pdbx_seq_one_letter_code
_entity_poly.pdbx_strand_id
1 'polypeptide(L)'
;MTHQLTTKHKPQSLEIAGQATVENAQIGGIAGHDLTVNQIQGQFIHVTVQDPRDFSAMLDQNTLESRSLQSQRDYRQRQVLLNKVKQFWVVGVLKKSLFAQTLLELEFKSQSHLIDQPFDQYIDVEIPVLSQATPSIPELFDQMGEGRTLLILGEPGSGKTTILLKLAEQLIANSDKDLSRPIPVVLNLSSWTKKHRKLADWLVEELHYSYKVSKALAQEWVSQQQLLLLLDGLDEVEVGVRAACAQAINQFIQSHGTTEMVICCRHRDYEALPLQLSLQGAICVEALQSQHIQQYIAQVSQPLTGLQQLLENNPDLQAFASSPLNLSVMCIAYRGCSPSALRRSASTAQLLPHLWAAYMERMLRRHATAQTYEPRQLHQWLKTLALSMAQSSQTVFLIEQLQPDWLGQRRHYWLYKVSLVVLGSSLFGLLGLGCQGYLGGSVGLLTSGLILGRSTPTIETVETMKWSTPSALKHLLPSFKASLPLGLTVGVLLGAMGMLSGGILSGISLGSTYGICGSLVFAIIAGLKGPAIATKTKPNQGIFESFHIALMISGIGGVLGSILGLSFSASWATLGLIYGMTTGFLYGGGQTCLQHFWLRVFLCRNGSMPWNYARFLDEAVERVLLQKVGGGYLFIHRQLRDYLADPQLQSSDR
;
A
#
# COMPACT_ATOMS: atom_id res chain seq x y z
N MET A 1 -45.65 0.53 -28.61
CA MET A 1 -46.05 1.96 -28.60
C MET A 1 -44.77 2.79 -28.41
N THR A 2 -44.24 3.20 -29.53
CA THR A 2 -43.01 3.99 -29.69
C THR A 2 -43.38 5.47 -29.64
N HIS A 3 -43.02 6.15 -28.54
CA HIS A 3 -43.08 7.64 -28.55
C HIS A 3 -41.79 8.18 -29.16
N GLN A 4 -41.92 8.71 -30.36
CA GLN A 4 -40.93 9.62 -30.97
C GLN A 4 -41.04 10.98 -30.28
N LEU A 5 -40.02 11.37 -29.53
CA LEU A 5 -39.81 12.76 -29.13
C LEU A 5 -38.83 13.39 -30.15
N THR A 6 -39.37 14.10 -31.08
CA THR A 6 -38.61 14.93 -32.02
C THR A 6 -38.23 16.26 -31.35
N THR A 7 -37.01 16.34 -30.85
CA THR A 7 -36.41 17.64 -30.55
C THR A 7 -35.66 18.15 -31.77
N LYS A 8 -36.05 19.33 -32.28
CA LYS A 8 -35.41 20.01 -33.39
C LYS A 8 -34.01 20.54 -32.99
N HIS A 9 -33.02 19.69 -33.05
CA HIS A 9 -31.64 20.14 -33.23
C HIS A 9 -31.11 19.49 -34.51
N LYS A 10 -30.50 20.33 -35.39
CA LYS A 10 -29.86 19.85 -36.62
C LYS A 10 -28.90 18.71 -36.31
N PRO A 11 -29.06 17.54 -36.92
CA PRO A 11 -28.09 16.45 -36.72
C PRO A 11 -26.74 16.87 -37.30
N GLN A 12 -25.68 16.74 -36.50
CA GLN A 12 -24.32 16.75 -37.02
C GLN A 12 -24.07 15.43 -37.71
N SER A 13 -24.02 15.44 -39.03
CA SER A 13 -23.60 14.29 -39.81
C SER A 13 -22.08 14.19 -39.79
N LEU A 14 -21.56 13.11 -39.29
CA LEU A 14 -20.13 12.76 -39.40
C LEU A 14 -19.96 11.86 -40.62
N GLU A 15 -19.32 12.34 -41.69
CA GLU A 15 -18.90 11.49 -42.82
C GLU A 15 -17.63 10.70 -42.39
N ILE A 16 -17.76 9.39 -42.32
CA ILE A 16 -16.64 8.53 -41.98
C ILE A 16 -16.08 7.95 -43.27
N ALA A 17 -14.95 8.48 -43.72
CA ALA A 17 -14.16 7.88 -44.79
C ALA A 17 -13.08 6.96 -44.18
N GLY A 18 -13.31 5.65 -44.19
CA GLY A 18 -12.29 4.64 -44.05
C GLY A 18 -11.81 4.22 -42.66
N GLN A 19 -11.97 5.01 -41.59
CA GLN A 19 -11.66 4.59 -40.20
C GLN A 19 -12.49 5.38 -39.21
N ALA A 20 -13.45 4.73 -38.54
CA ALA A 20 -14.20 5.31 -37.43
C ALA A 20 -13.84 4.60 -36.12
N THR A 21 -13.32 5.33 -35.17
CA THR A 21 -13.25 4.89 -33.77
C THR A 21 -14.49 5.41 -33.05
N VAL A 22 -15.40 4.51 -32.70
CA VAL A 22 -16.55 4.81 -31.85
C VAL A 22 -16.24 4.32 -30.45
N GLU A 23 -15.70 5.19 -29.60
CA GLU A 23 -15.45 4.88 -28.19
C GLU A 23 -16.67 5.27 -27.35
N ASN A 24 -17.11 4.36 -26.49
CA ASN A 24 -18.18 4.56 -25.48
C ASN A 24 -19.61 4.79 -26.03
N ALA A 25 -20.00 4.13 -27.12
CA ALA A 25 -21.35 4.22 -27.66
C ALA A 25 -22.21 2.99 -27.30
N GLN A 26 -23.44 3.21 -26.84
CA GLN A 26 -24.47 2.17 -26.79
C GLN A 26 -25.23 2.17 -28.13
N ILE A 27 -25.24 1.01 -28.81
CA ILE A 27 -25.89 0.83 -30.09
C ILE A 27 -27.33 0.37 -29.87
N GLY A 28 -28.29 1.20 -30.26
CA GLY A 28 -29.72 0.95 -29.99
C GLY A 28 -30.48 0.22 -31.09
N GLY A 29 -29.93 0.04 -32.29
CA GLY A 29 -30.58 -0.67 -33.39
C GLY A 29 -30.14 -0.24 -34.78
N ILE A 30 -30.33 -1.13 -35.77
CA ILE A 30 -30.07 -0.85 -37.20
C ILE A 30 -31.42 -0.83 -37.90
N ALA A 31 -31.79 0.31 -38.48
CA ALA A 31 -32.97 0.44 -39.32
C ALA A 31 -32.54 0.99 -40.68
N GLY A 32 -32.54 0.10 -41.71
CA GLY A 32 -32.16 0.47 -43.07
C GLY A 32 -30.65 0.79 -43.22
N HIS A 33 -30.32 1.92 -43.82
CA HIS A 33 -28.92 2.40 -44.01
C HIS A 33 -28.42 3.32 -42.91
N ASP A 34 -29.24 3.60 -41.89
CA ASP A 34 -28.92 4.53 -40.82
C ASP A 34 -28.72 3.80 -39.51
N LEU A 35 -27.59 4.06 -38.81
CA LEU A 35 -27.29 3.58 -37.48
C LEU A 35 -27.48 4.71 -36.48
N THR A 36 -28.36 4.49 -35.51
CA THR A 36 -28.53 5.44 -34.41
C THR A 36 -27.73 4.97 -33.21
N VAL A 37 -26.71 5.72 -32.82
CA VAL A 37 -25.89 5.43 -31.63
C VAL A 37 -26.50 6.20 -30.47
N ASN A 38 -26.97 5.46 -29.48
CA ASN A 38 -27.53 6.03 -28.26
C ASN A 38 -26.40 6.51 -27.33
N GLN A 39 -26.29 7.82 -27.25
CA GLN A 39 -25.58 8.55 -26.18
C GLN A 39 -24.06 8.33 -26.07
N ILE A 40 -23.31 9.28 -26.65
CA ILE A 40 -21.98 9.63 -26.19
C ILE A 40 -22.09 10.96 -25.43
N GLN A 41 -21.78 11.03 -24.17
CA GLN A 41 -21.81 12.25 -23.34
C GLN A 41 -23.11 13.07 -23.40
N GLY A 42 -24.27 12.40 -23.46
CA GLY A 42 -25.56 13.07 -23.47
C GLY A 42 -26.01 13.62 -24.84
N GLN A 43 -25.28 13.41 -25.91
CA GLN A 43 -25.65 13.81 -27.28
C GLN A 43 -25.92 12.59 -28.17
N PHE A 44 -26.94 12.70 -29.06
CA PHE A 44 -27.20 11.69 -30.07
C PHE A 44 -26.35 11.97 -31.30
N ILE A 45 -25.59 10.97 -31.76
CA ILE A 45 -24.81 11.06 -32.99
C ILE A 45 -25.49 10.17 -34.04
N HIS A 46 -25.82 10.79 -35.16
CA HIS A 46 -26.32 10.10 -36.34
C HIS A 46 -25.15 9.75 -37.25
N VAL A 47 -24.92 8.44 -37.46
CA VAL A 47 -23.86 8.00 -38.35
C VAL A 47 -24.48 7.36 -39.58
N THR A 48 -24.21 7.95 -40.75
CA THR A 48 -24.68 7.40 -42.05
C THR A 48 -23.54 6.56 -42.64
N VAL A 49 -23.80 5.28 -42.90
CA VAL A 49 -22.82 4.33 -43.45
C VAL A 49 -23.11 4.11 -44.93
N GLN A 50 -22.14 4.34 -45.80
CA GLN A 50 -22.32 4.21 -47.25
C GLN A 50 -22.47 2.75 -47.71
N ASP A 51 -21.86 1.78 -47.05
CA ASP A 51 -22.09 0.34 -47.29
C ASP A 51 -22.27 -0.43 -45.97
N PRO A 52 -23.46 -1.03 -45.74
CA PRO A 52 -23.74 -1.81 -44.53
C PRO A 52 -22.86 -3.05 -44.36
N ARG A 53 -22.25 -3.55 -45.45
CA ARG A 53 -21.38 -4.74 -45.38
C ARG A 53 -19.99 -4.45 -44.83
N ASP A 54 -19.46 -3.27 -45.16
CA ASP A 54 -18.19 -2.81 -44.61
C ASP A 54 -18.30 -2.50 -43.10
N PHE A 55 -19.47 -2.05 -42.69
CA PHE A 55 -19.73 -1.78 -41.29
C PHE A 55 -19.88 -3.06 -40.42
N SER A 56 -20.51 -4.09 -40.97
CA SER A 56 -20.65 -5.39 -40.23
C SER A 56 -19.32 -6.13 -40.08
N ALA A 57 -18.38 -5.96 -41.02
CA ALA A 57 -17.03 -6.49 -40.91
C ALA A 57 -16.16 -5.69 -39.92
N MET A 58 -16.40 -4.38 -39.74
CA MET A 58 -15.71 -3.51 -38.76
C MET A 58 -16.24 -3.65 -37.34
N LEU A 59 -17.53 -3.92 -37.19
CA LEU A 59 -18.22 -4.11 -35.91
C LEU A 59 -18.41 -5.59 -35.61
N ASP A 60 -17.33 -6.29 -35.38
CA ASP A 60 -17.44 -7.59 -34.73
C ASP A 60 -18.06 -7.33 -33.34
N GLN A 61 -19.32 -7.75 -33.13
CA GLN A 61 -20.08 -7.53 -31.89
C GLN A 61 -19.28 -7.95 -30.66
N ASN A 62 -18.50 -9.01 -30.76
CA ASN A 62 -17.60 -9.47 -29.72
C ASN A 62 -16.48 -8.47 -29.38
N THR A 63 -16.05 -7.67 -30.36
CA THR A 63 -15.00 -6.64 -30.15
C THR A 63 -15.57 -5.40 -29.45
N LEU A 64 -16.78 -4.99 -29.75
CA LEU A 64 -17.47 -3.87 -29.11
C LEU A 64 -17.89 -4.19 -27.67
N GLU A 65 -18.44 -5.38 -27.44
CA GLU A 65 -18.76 -5.84 -26.08
C GLU A 65 -17.49 -5.98 -25.23
N SER A 66 -16.42 -6.51 -25.80
CA SER A 66 -15.15 -6.62 -25.09
C SER A 66 -14.53 -5.25 -24.78
N ARG A 67 -14.59 -4.27 -25.69
CA ARG A 67 -14.12 -2.89 -25.48
C ARG A 67 -14.96 -2.15 -24.44
N SER A 68 -16.29 -2.28 -24.48
CA SER A 68 -17.16 -1.64 -23.49
C SER A 68 -16.95 -2.22 -22.08
N LEU A 69 -16.76 -3.54 -21.99
CA LEU A 69 -16.42 -4.21 -20.73
C LEU A 69 -15.02 -3.82 -20.21
N GLN A 70 -14.06 -3.63 -21.11
CA GLN A 70 -12.71 -3.16 -20.78
C GLN A 70 -12.76 -1.74 -20.21
N SER A 71 -13.42 -0.82 -20.91
CA SER A 71 -13.60 0.58 -20.48
C SER A 71 -14.31 0.68 -19.11
N GLN A 72 -15.34 -0.14 -18.86
CA GLN A 72 -16.01 -0.21 -17.56
C GLN A 72 -15.09 -0.75 -16.45
N ARG A 73 -14.22 -1.72 -16.77
CA ARG A 73 -13.25 -2.25 -15.81
C ARG A 73 -12.19 -1.20 -15.45
N ASP A 74 -11.67 -0.50 -16.46
CA ASP A 74 -10.66 0.55 -16.29
C ASP A 74 -11.21 1.71 -15.46
N TYR A 75 -12.44 2.14 -15.73
CA TYR A 75 -13.14 3.11 -14.91
C TYR A 75 -13.26 2.67 -13.44
N ARG A 76 -13.70 1.42 -13.20
CA ARG A 76 -13.84 0.89 -11.83
C ARG A 76 -12.50 0.83 -11.11
N GLN A 77 -11.44 0.39 -11.80
CA GLN A 77 -10.10 0.29 -11.22
C GLN A 77 -9.56 1.66 -10.85
N ARG A 78 -9.74 2.65 -11.73
CA ARG A 78 -9.41 4.06 -11.47
C ARG A 78 -10.14 4.59 -10.25
N GLN A 79 -11.45 4.42 -10.16
CA GLN A 79 -12.26 4.88 -9.03
C GLN A 79 -11.85 4.19 -7.71
N VAL A 80 -11.53 2.91 -7.76
CA VAL A 80 -11.04 2.18 -6.57
C VAL A 80 -9.70 2.77 -6.10
N LEU A 81 -8.77 3.09 -7.00
CA LEU A 81 -7.49 3.70 -6.63
C LEU A 81 -7.69 5.11 -6.05
N LEU A 82 -8.45 5.97 -6.73
CA LEU A 82 -8.77 7.33 -6.25
C LEU A 82 -9.38 7.30 -4.85
N ASN A 83 -10.37 6.43 -4.62
CA ASN A 83 -10.97 6.26 -3.31
C ASN A 83 -9.98 5.77 -2.25
N LYS A 84 -9.05 4.89 -2.61
CA LYS A 84 -8.00 4.44 -1.68
C LYS A 84 -7.06 5.58 -1.32
N VAL A 85 -6.56 6.32 -2.28
CA VAL A 85 -5.69 7.49 -2.02
C VAL A 85 -6.42 8.50 -1.14
N LYS A 86 -7.69 8.81 -1.45
CA LYS A 86 -8.53 9.72 -0.67
C LYS A 86 -8.73 9.25 0.77
N GLN A 87 -9.16 7.99 0.95
CA GLN A 87 -9.42 7.44 2.28
C GLN A 87 -8.14 7.31 3.11
N PHE A 88 -7.04 6.95 2.47
CA PHE A 88 -5.79 6.76 3.15
C PHE A 88 -5.14 8.10 3.53
N TRP A 89 -4.87 8.96 2.58
CA TRP A 89 -4.07 10.16 2.77
C TRP A 89 -4.89 11.37 3.18
N VAL A 90 -6.04 11.60 2.54
CA VAL A 90 -6.85 12.79 2.83
C VAL A 90 -7.67 12.59 4.11
N VAL A 91 -8.49 11.55 4.18
CA VAL A 91 -9.35 11.31 5.35
C VAL A 91 -8.53 10.74 6.52
N GLY A 92 -7.61 9.83 6.22
CA GLY A 92 -6.80 9.15 7.21
C GLY A 92 -5.70 10.03 7.79
N VAL A 93 -4.90 10.70 6.98
CA VAL A 93 -3.74 11.49 7.42
C VAL A 93 -4.07 12.97 7.53
N LEU A 94 -4.48 13.63 6.44
CA LEU A 94 -4.65 15.09 6.43
C LEU A 94 -5.71 15.55 7.45
N LYS A 95 -6.94 15.02 7.38
CA LYS A 95 -8.05 15.47 8.26
C LYS A 95 -7.88 15.11 9.73
N LYS A 96 -7.03 14.15 10.05
CA LYS A 96 -6.74 13.73 11.43
C LYS A 96 -5.39 14.24 11.94
N SER A 97 -4.62 14.95 11.12
CA SER A 97 -3.34 15.52 11.54
C SER A 97 -3.53 16.53 12.68
N LEU A 98 -2.49 16.72 13.50
CA LEU A 98 -2.47 17.74 14.53
C LEU A 98 -2.73 19.16 13.96
N PHE A 99 -2.45 19.35 12.68
CA PHE A 99 -2.67 20.60 11.93
C PHE A 99 -4.10 20.78 11.41
N ALA A 100 -4.90 19.71 11.28
CA ALA A 100 -6.25 19.82 10.71
C ALA A 100 -7.19 20.67 11.57
N GLN A 101 -6.86 20.84 12.85
CA GLN A 101 -7.66 21.63 13.77
C GLN A 101 -7.34 23.14 13.69
N THR A 102 -6.21 23.51 13.06
CA THR A 102 -5.83 24.91 12.91
C THR A 102 -5.04 25.04 11.62
N LEU A 103 -5.72 25.46 10.55
CA LEU A 103 -5.11 25.75 9.26
C LEU A 103 -4.21 26.99 9.41
N LEU A 104 -2.93 26.76 9.65
CA LEU A 104 -1.91 27.79 9.48
C LEU A 104 -1.73 28.04 8.00
N GLU A 105 -1.88 29.28 7.57
CA GLU A 105 -1.44 29.71 6.25
C GLU A 105 0.09 29.68 6.25
N LEU A 106 0.64 28.76 5.47
CA LEU A 106 2.10 28.63 5.33
C LEU A 106 2.56 29.52 4.19
N GLU A 107 3.55 30.34 4.46
CA GLU A 107 4.23 31.15 3.44
C GLU A 107 5.26 30.30 2.70
N PHE A 108 5.45 30.56 1.40
CA PHE A 108 6.46 29.91 0.58
C PHE A 108 7.12 30.90 -0.38
N LYS A 109 8.39 30.63 -0.72
CA LYS A 109 9.17 31.38 -1.70
C LYS A 109 9.56 30.52 -2.88
N SER A 110 9.55 31.10 -4.07
CA SER A 110 10.11 30.47 -5.28
C SER A 110 11.63 30.31 -5.15
N GLN A 111 12.13 29.16 -5.62
CA GLN A 111 13.53 28.76 -5.53
C GLN A 111 13.99 28.12 -6.86
N SER A 112 13.65 28.76 -7.99
CA SER A 112 13.92 28.23 -9.34
C SER A 112 15.40 27.93 -9.61
N HIS A 113 16.33 28.57 -8.90
CA HIS A 113 17.78 28.32 -9.04
C HIS A 113 18.26 26.97 -8.48
N LEU A 114 17.42 26.26 -7.74
CA LEU A 114 17.77 24.94 -7.14
C LEU A 114 17.42 23.76 -8.04
N ILE A 115 16.79 23.99 -9.20
CA ILE A 115 16.39 22.96 -10.13
C ILE A 115 17.10 23.14 -11.47
N ASP A 116 17.35 22.00 -12.15
CA ASP A 116 17.87 21.98 -13.51
C ASP A 116 16.66 22.02 -14.47
N GLN A 117 16.48 23.16 -15.15
CA GLN A 117 15.31 23.35 -16.04
C GLN A 117 15.55 22.61 -17.37
N PRO A 118 14.73 21.61 -17.72
CA PRO A 118 14.97 20.77 -18.89
C PRO A 118 14.76 21.45 -20.25
N PHE A 119 14.19 22.65 -20.27
CA PHE A 119 13.91 23.42 -21.49
C PHE A 119 14.24 24.89 -21.28
N ASP A 120 15.05 25.46 -22.19
CA ASP A 120 15.40 26.90 -22.26
C ASP A 120 14.21 27.84 -22.58
N GLN A 121 12.99 27.43 -22.42
CA GLN A 121 11.82 28.29 -22.55
C GLN A 121 11.50 28.89 -21.18
N TYR A 122 11.93 30.13 -21.04
CA TYR A 122 11.58 31.07 -19.98
C TYR A 122 10.06 31.07 -19.71
N ILE A 123 9.60 30.25 -18.83
CA ILE A 123 8.50 30.58 -17.97
C ILE A 123 9.17 30.93 -16.63
N ASP A 124 9.72 32.13 -16.55
CA ASP A 124 9.86 32.80 -15.28
C ASP A 124 8.44 32.89 -14.73
N VAL A 125 8.07 31.90 -13.92
CA VAL A 125 6.95 32.07 -12.99
C VAL A 125 7.49 33.02 -11.95
N GLU A 126 7.63 34.30 -12.33
CA GLU A 126 7.69 35.39 -11.37
C GLU A 126 6.39 35.27 -10.57
N ILE A 127 6.49 34.63 -9.40
CA ILE A 127 5.44 34.76 -8.41
C ILE A 127 5.40 36.27 -8.14
N PRO A 128 4.30 36.96 -8.50
CA PRO A 128 4.26 38.41 -8.35
C PRO A 128 4.44 38.72 -6.86
N VAL A 129 5.58 39.25 -6.51
CA VAL A 129 5.94 39.69 -5.13
C VAL A 129 5.03 40.84 -4.66
N LEU A 130 4.09 41.29 -5.47
CA LEU A 130 3.31 42.52 -5.30
C LEU A 130 1.78 42.36 -5.39
N SER A 131 1.22 41.20 -5.10
CA SER A 131 -0.24 41.09 -4.91
C SER A 131 -0.55 40.59 -3.52
N GLN A 132 -1.50 41.22 -2.84
CA GLN A 132 -1.92 40.95 -1.44
C GLN A 132 -2.53 39.54 -1.21
N ALA A 133 -2.46 38.64 -2.18
CA ALA A 133 -2.84 37.22 -2.07
C ALA A 133 -1.76 36.38 -2.75
N THR A 134 -0.91 35.73 -1.97
CA THR A 134 -0.05 34.63 -2.46
C THR A 134 -0.94 33.56 -3.08
N PRO A 135 -0.72 33.13 -4.36
CA PRO A 135 -1.54 32.11 -4.98
C PRO A 135 -1.42 30.82 -4.13
N SER A 136 -2.51 30.12 -4.00
CA SER A 136 -2.47 28.81 -3.31
C SER A 136 -1.60 27.82 -4.12
N ILE A 137 -0.94 26.88 -3.47
CA ILE A 137 -0.06 25.90 -4.16
C ILE A 137 -0.79 25.14 -5.28
N PRO A 138 -2.07 24.76 -5.13
CA PRO A 138 -2.84 24.18 -6.23
C PRO A 138 -3.00 25.12 -7.43
N GLU A 139 -3.22 26.40 -7.20
CA GLU A 139 -3.31 27.40 -8.27
C GLU A 139 -1.97 27.58 -8.98
N LEU A 140 -0.87 27.61 -8.20
CA LEU A 140 0.48 27.63 -8.75
C LEU A 140 0.74 26.40 -9.61
N PHE A 141 0.40 25.22 -9.11
CA PHE A 141 0.57 23.97 -9.84
C PHE A 141 -0.28 23.94 -11.12
N ASP A 142 -1.52 24.45 -11.09
CA ASP A 142 -2.38 24.53 -12.27
C ASP A 142 -1.87 25.53 -13.32
N GLN A 143 -1.14 26.58 -12.92
CA GLN A 143 -0.54 27.57 -13.85
C GLN A 143 0.69 27.02 -14.61
N MET A 144 1.32 25.92 -14.14
CA MET A 144 2.53 25.36 -14.77
C MET A 144 2.26 24.64 -16.10
N GLY A 145 1.00 24.46 -16.52
CA GLY A 145 0.64 23.82 -17.80
C GLY A 145 0.61 22.29 -17.75
N GLU A 146 0.89 21.62 -18.88
CA GLU A 146 0.94 20.17 -18.99
C GLU A 146 2.33 19.62 -18.61
N GLY A 147 2.37 18.38 -18.08
CA GLY A 147 3.61 17.73 -17.64
C GLY A 147 4.26 18.40 -16.42
N ARG A 148 3.44 18.99 -15.56
CA ARG A 148 3.82 19.78 -14.37
C ARG A 148 4.73 19.02 -13.42
N THR A 149 5.86 19.63 -13.08
CA THR A 149 6.79 19.05 -12.10
C THR A 149 7.24 20.10 -11.08
N LEU A 150 6.99 19.82 -9.78
CA LEU A 150 7.21 20.77 -8.70
C LEU A 150 8.05 20.16 -7.58
N LEU A 151 9.05 20.88 -7.09
CA LEU A 151 9.81 20.56 -5.89
C LEU A 151 9.30 21.38 -4.71
N ILE A 152 8.98 20.73 -3.60
CA ILE A 152 8.60 21.36 -2.34
C ILE A 152 9.73 21.14 -1.33
N LEU A 153 10.43 22.21 -1.00
CA LEU A 153 11.51 22.22 -0.03
C LEU A 153 11.04 22.81 1.33
N GLY A 154 11.78 22.55 2.37
CA GLY A 154 11.57 23.17 3.69
C GLY A 154 12.19 22.37 4.83
N GLU A 155 12.26 22.99 6.01
CA GLU A 155 12.85 22.40 7.22
C GLU A 155 12.00 21.22 7.78
N PRO A 156 12.56 20.37 8.64
CA PRO A 156 11.80 19.32 9.32
C PRO A 156 10.61 19.89 10.10
N GLY A 157 9.41 19.31 9.85
CA GLY A 157 8.19 19.77 10.51
C GLY A 157 7.58 21.05 9.94
N SER A 158 8.09 21.59 8.81
CA SER A 158 7.52 22.78 8.14
C SER A 158 6.16 22.57 7.49
N GLY A 159 5.68 21.33 7.40
CA GLY A 159 4.36 21.02 6.83
C GLY A 159 4.37 20.60 5.36
N LYS A 160 5.52 20.23 4.75
CA LYS A 160 5.63 19.76 3.34
C LYS A 160 4.61 18.67 2.99
N THR A 161 4.57 17.61 3.80
CA THR A 161 3.59 16.52 3.62
C THR A 161 2.16 17.03 3.70
N THR A 162 1.86 17.97 4.60
CA THR A 162 0.51 18.58 4.72
C THR A 162 0.13 19.33 3.46
N ILE A 163 1.05 20.09 2.90
CA ILE A 163 0.88 20.82 1.64
C ILE A 163 0.65 19.83 0.48
N LEU A 164 1.51 18.82 0.38
CA LEU A 164 1.36 17.76 -0.62
C LEU A 164 0.00 17.07 -0.54
N LEU A 165 -0.50 16.81 0.67
CA LEU A 165 -1.80 16.16 0.87
C LEU A 165 -2.99 17.10 0.61
N LYS A 166 -2.87 18.41 0.85
CA LYS A 166 -3.86 19.41 0.43
C LYS A 166 -3.96 19.48 -1.10
N LEU A 167 -2.81 19.48 -1.76
CA LEU A 167 -2.75 19.40 -3.23
C LEU A 167 -3.39 18.08 -3.72
N ALA A 168 -3.07 16.95 -3.09
CA ALA A 168 -3.68 15.66 -3.41
C ALA A 168 -5.22 15.68 -3.28
N GLU A 169 -5.76 16.30 -2.22
CA GLU A 169 -7.21 16.42 -2.01
C GLU A 169 -7.89 17.12 -3.19
N GLN A 170 -7.31 18.22 -3.66
CA GLN A 170 -7.84 18.99 -4.78
C GLN A 170 -7.69 18.26 -6.12
N LEU A 171 -6.51 17.64 -6.36
CA LEU A 171 -6.26 16.86 -7.57
C LEU A 171 -7.19 15.64 -7.66
N ILE A 172 -7.46 14.95 -6.56
CA ILE A 172 -8.42 13.85 -6.49
C ILE A 172 -9.83 14.36 -6.86
N ALA A 173 -10.24 15.49 -6.29
CA ALA A 173 -11.57 16.07 -6.59
C ALA A 173 -11.71 16.48 -8.06
N ASN A 174 -10.61 16.92 -8.68
CA ASN A 174 -10.58 17.26 -10.11
C ASN A 174 -10.60 15.98 -10.98
N SER A 175 -9.83 14.95 -10.61
CA SER A 175 -9.79 13.68 -11.35
C SER A 175 -11.07 12.83 -11.20
N ASP A 176 -11.86 13.05 -10.15
CA ASP A 176 -13.20 12.46 -9.99
C ASP A 176 -14.22 13.06 -10.99
N LYS A 177 -14.03 14.33 -11.38
CA LYS A 177 -14.91 15.05 -12.30
C LYS A 177 -14.53 14.85 -13.75
N ASP A 178 -13.24 14.65 -14.03
CA ASP A 178 -12.68 14.57 -15.37
C ASP A 178 -11.80 13.34 -15.51
N LEU A 179 -12.25 12.38 -16.32
CA LEU A 179 -11.58 11.10 -16.53
C LEU A 179 -10.30 11.21 -17.38
N SER A 180 -10.13 12.31 -18.12
CA SER A 180 -8.92 12.55 -18.91
C SER A 180 -7.71 12.92 -18.06
N ARG A 181 -7.94 13.42 -16.84
CA ARG A 181 -6.87 13.81 -15.92
C ARG A 181 -6.15 12.59 -15.34
N PRO A 182 -4.84 12.66 -15.08
CA PRO A 182 -4.10 11.56 -14.47
C PRO A 182 -4.60 11.24 -13.05
N ILE A 183 -4.31 10.04 -12.59
CA ILE A 183 -4.70 9.55 -11.25
C ILE A 183 -3.66 10.02 -10.23
N PRO A 184 -3.98 10.93 -9.29
CA PRO A 184 -3.04 11.32 -8.26
C PRO A 184 -2.77 10.16 -7.29
N VAL A 185 -1.49 9.84 -7.08
CA VAL A 185 -1.02 8.81 -6.14
C VAL A 185 0.05 9.39 -5.23
N VAL A 186 -0.10 9.19 -3.93
CA VAL A 186 0.89 9.64 -2.93
C VAL A 186 1.75 8.45 -2.53
N LEU A 187 3.07 8.56 -2.70
CA LEU A 187 4.04 7.51 -2.43
C LEU A 187 5.19 8.07 -1.59
N ASN A 188 5.73 7.25 -0.68
CA ASN A 188 6.87 7.65 0.14
C ASN A 188 8.17 7.03 -0.39
N LEU A 189 9.15 7.87 -0.70
CA LEU A 189 10.44 7.48 -1.25
C LEU A 189 11.34 6.73 -0.25
N SER A 190 11.01 6.69 1.04
CA SER A 190 11.79 5.96 2.05
C SER A 190 11.89 4.45 1.77
N SER A 191 10.97 3.90 0.98
CA SER A 191 10.99 2.50 0.53
C SER A 191 12.00 2.22 -0.60
N TRP A 192 12.62 3.27 -1.17
CA TRP A 192 13.67 3.13 -2.20
C TRP A 192 14.95 2.50 -1.60
N THR A 193 15.43 1.43 -2.22
CA THR A 193 16.61 0.66 -1.75
C THR A 193 17.59 0.38 -2.90
N LYS A 194 18.77 -0.15 -2.56
CA LYS A 194 19.84 -0.52 -3.53
C LYS A 194 19.42 -1.47 -4.65
N LYS A 195 18.33 -2.22 -4.46
CA LYS A 195 17.78 -3.12 -5.50
C LYS A 195 17.10 -2.37 -6.65
N HIS A 196 16.61 -1.14 -6.40
CA HIS A 196 15.89 -0.35 -7.38
C HIS A 196 16.87 0.43 -8.25
N ARG A 197 16.76 0.26 -9.56
CA ARG A 197 17.59 0.97 -10.55
C ARG A 197 16.78 1.94 -11.42
N LYS A 198 15.49 1.67 -11.59
CA LYS A 198 14.56 2.49 -12.38
C LYS A 198 13.37 2.89 -11.53
N LEU A 199 12.95 4.15 -11.68
CA LEU A 199 11.78 4.65 -10.94
C LEU A 199 10.50 3.87 -11.33
N ALA A 200 10.33 3.53 -12.62
CA ALA A 200 9.18 2.76 -13.10
C ALA A 200 9.02 1.41 -12.37
N ASP A 201 10.10 0.67 -12.16
CA ASP A 201 10.06 -0.63 -11.49
C ASP A 201 9.67 -0.46 -10.00
N TRP A 202 10.23 0.55 -9.34
CA TRP A 202 9.89 0.88 -7.96
C TRP A 202 8.42 1.33 -7.84
N LEU A 203 7.92 2.16 -8.76
CA LEU A 203 6.51 2.59 -8.79
C LEU A 203 5.57 1.38 -8.86
N VAL A 204 5.87 0.40 -9.71
CA VAL A 204 5.07 -0.83 -9.83
C VAL A 204 5.08 -1.63 -8.52
N GLU A 205 6.25 -1.78 -7.88
CA GLU A 205 6.35 -2.46 -6.59
C GLU A 205 5.60 -1.69 -5.49
N GLU A 206 5.75 -0.37 -5.43
CA GLU A 206 5.15 0.46 -4.39
C GLU A 206 3.62 0.56 -4.55
N LEU A 207 3.09 0.70 -5.77
CA LEU A 207 1.65 0.63 -6.05
C LEU A 207 1.06 -0.73 -5.64
N HIS A 208 1.80 -1.80 -5.91
CA HIS A 208 1.40 -3.14 -5.48
C HIS A 208 1.40 -3.26 -3.95
N TYR A 209 2.44 -2.75 -3.30
CA TYR A 209 2.60 -2.85 -1.85
C TYR A 209 1.60 -1.97 -1.09
N SER A 210 1.54 -0.67 -1.42
CA SER A 210 0.77 0.33 -0.69
C SER A 210 -0.72 0.32 -1.04
N TYR A 211 -1.05 0.16 -2.33
CA TYR A 211 -2.44 0.23 -2.81
C TYR A 211 -3.01 -1.11 -3.25
N LYS A 212 -2.22 -2.19 -3.19
CA LYS A 212 -2.66 -3.53 -3.63
C LYS A 212 -3.15 -3.54 -5.09
N VAL A 213 -2.50 -2.74 -5.92
CA VAL A 213 -2.70 -2.77 -7.37
C VAL A 213 -1.94 -3.97 -7.93
N SER A 214 -2.51 -4.71 -8.88
CA SER A 214 -1.78 -5.79 -9.52
C SER A 214 -0.57 -5.25 -10.28
N LYS A 215 0.56 -5.97 -10.28
CA LYS A 215 1.78 -5.51 -10.98
C LYS A 215 1.55 -5.24 -12.46
N ALA A 216 0.71 -6.05 -13.12
CA ALA A 216 0.36 -5.86 -14.53
C ALA A 216 -0.37 -4.54 -14.78
N LEU A 217 -1.39 -4.22 -13.94
CA LEU A 217 -2.13 -2.97 -14.03
C LEU A 217 -1.26 -1.76 -13.65
N ALA A 218 -0.43 -1.90 -12.61
CA ALA A 218 0.50 -0.84 -12.23
C ALA A 218 1.50 -0.54 -13.35
N GLN A 219 2.01 -1.58 -14.02
CA GLN A 219 2.92 -1.45 -15.17
C GLN A 219 2.22 -0.78 -16.35
N GLU A 220 0.97 -1.10 -16.61
CA GLU A 220 0.15 -0.45 -17.63
C GLU A 220 -0.03 1.04 -17.34
N TRP A 221 -0.46 1.41 -16.14
CA TRP A 221 -0.64 2.81 -15.74
C TRP A 221 0.65 3.63 -15.78
N VAL A 222 1.77 3.05 -15.37
CA VAL A 222 3.09 3.71 -15.45
C VAL A 222 3.52 3.90 -16.90
N SER A 223 3.41 2.87 -17.75
CA SER A 223 3.83 2.94 -19.15
C SER A 223 2.94 3.88 -20.00
N GLN A 224 1.64 3.97 -19.66
CA GLN A 224 0.71 4.87 -20.31
C GLN A 224 0.64 6.28 -19.71
N GLN A 225 1.50 6.57 -18.72
CA GLN A 225 1.60 7.87 -18.04
C GLN A 225 0.26 8.36 -17.45
N GLN A 226 -0.57 7.42 -16.96
CA GLN A 226 -1.89 7.72 -16.39
C GLN A 226 -1.85 8.18 -14.93
N LEU A 227 -0.67 8.28 -14.32
CA LEU A 227 -0.49 8.63 -12.93
C LEU A 227 0.06 10.05 -12.77
N LEU A 228 -0.41 10.76 -11.74
CA LEU A 228 0.22 11.95 -11.20
C LEU A 228 0.95 11.55 -9.91
N LEU A 229 2.25 11.73 -9.87
CA LEU A 229 3.10 11.23 -8.81
C LEU A 229 3.33 12.27 -7.72
N LEU A 230 2.82 12.02 -6.52
CA LEU A 230 3.05 12.84 -5.34
C LEU A 230 4.05 12.11 -4.44
N LEU A 231 5.35 12.43 -4.60
CA LEU A 231 6.46 11.72 -3.98
C LEU A 231 6.92 12.46 -2.72
N ASP A 232 6.66 11.88 -1.55
CA ASP A 232 7.07 12.44 -0.27
C ASP A 232 8.39 11.85 0.23
N GLY A 233 9.24 12.66 0.83
CA GLY A 233 10.37 12.21 1.61
C GLY A 233 11.60 11.75 0.82
N LEU A 234 12.08 12.49 -0.16
CA LEU A 234 13.37 12.22 -0.80
C LEU A 234 14.54 12.25 0.22
N ASP A 235 14.46 13.11 1.24
CA ASP A 235 15.38 13.14 2.38
C ASP A 235 15.34 11.88 3.26
N GLU A 236 14.27 11.09 3.15
CA GLU A 236 14.07 9.85 3.90
C GLU A 236 14.74 8.64 3.27
N VAL A 237 15.16 8.76 2.02
CA VAL A 237 15.97 7.74 1.34
C VAL A 237 17.33 7.60 2.03
N GLU A 238 17.80 6.36 2.19
CA GLU A 238 19.13 6.06 2.76
C GLU A 238 20.21 6.90 2.05
N VAL A 239 21.05 7.57 2.80
CA VAL A 239 22.06 8.54 2.28
C VAL A 239 22.90 7.92 1.15
N GLY A 240 23.31 6.65 1.29
CA GLY A 240 24.15 5.95 0.30
C GLY A 240 23.46 5.66 -1.03
N VAL A 241 22.14 5.81 -1.15
CA VAL A 241 21.38 5.54 -2.39
C VAL A 241 20.50 6.72 -2.82
N ARG A 242 20.47 7.80 -2.04
CA ARG A 242 19.66 9.00 -2.32
C ARG A 242 20.02 9.64 -3.66
N ALA A 243 21.30 9.76 -3.97
CA ALA A 243 21.77 10.28 -5.25
C ALA A 243 21.31 9.40 -6.43
N ALA A 244 21.36 8.07 -6.27
CA ALA A 244 20.85 7.15 -7.28
C ALA A 244 19.34 7.26 -7.48
N CYS A 245 18.59 7.50 -6.40
CA CYS A 245 17.16 7.78 -6.46
C CYS A 245 16.88 9.06 -7.26
N ALA A 246 17.56 10.17 -6.96
CA ALA A 246 17.44 11.43 -7.68
C ALA A 246 17.80 11.28 -9.18
N GLN A 247 18.84 10.53 -9.49
CA GLN A 247 19.20 10.22 -10.87
C GLN A 247 18.11 9.40 -11.58
N ALA A 248 17.53 8.41 -10.91
CA ALA A 248 16.43 7.61 -11.46
C ALA A 248 15.16 8.45 -11.70
N ILE A 249 14.90 9.44 -10.86
CA ILE A 249 13.81 10.42 -11.05
C ILE A 249 14.08 11.23 -12.33
N ASN A 250 15.28 11.81 -12.51
CA ASN A 250 15.62 12.58 -13.72
C ASN A 250 15.50 11.72 -14.99
N GLN A 251 15.98 10.48 -14.96
CA GLN A 251 15.84 9.55 -16.10
C GLN A 251 14.37 9.24 -16.40
N PHE A 252 13.54 9.14 -15.37
CA PHE A 252 12.10 8.90 -15.55
C PHE A 252 11.43 10.11 -16.20
N ILE A 253 11.71 11.32 -15.75
CA ILE A 253 11.19 12.57 -16.35
C ILE A 253 11.58 12.65 -17.82
N GLN A 254 12.85 12.33 -18.18
CA GLN A 254 13.30 12.34 -19.56
C GLN A 254 12.59 11.30 -20.44
N SER A 255 12.27 10.13 -19.89
CA SER A 255 11.62 9.05 -20.64
C SER A 255 10.10 9.11 -20.63
N HIS A 256 9.48 9.86 -19.69
CA HIS A 256 8.03 9.98 -19.46
C HIS A 256 7.64 11.45 -19.28
N GLY A 257 7.96 12.28 -20.27
CA GLY A 257 7.90 13.75 -20.18
C GLY A 257 6.52 14.37 -19.91
N THR A 258 5.42 13.62 -20.11
CA THR A 258 4.06 14.09 -19.81
C THR A 258 3.58 13.68 -18.40
N THR A 259 4.38 12.90 -17.66
CA THR A 259 4.01 12.49 -16.30
C THR A 259 4.15 13.66 -15.32
N GLU A 260 3.06 14.07 -14.73
CA GLU A 260 3.03 15.11 -13.71
C GLU A 260 3.59 14.59 -12.39
N MET A 261 4.41 15.42 -11.71
CA MET A 261 5.12 14.98 -10.50
C MET A 261 5.30 16.12 -9.49
N VAL A 262 5.11 15.81 -8.21
CA VAL A 262 5.48 16.70 -7.09
C VAL A 262 6.38 15.94 -6.14
N ILE A 263 7.50 16.54 -5.74
CA ILE A 263 8.50 15.90 -4.88
C ILE A 263 8.71 16.75 -3.63
N CYS A 264 8.69 16.12 -2.45
CA CYS A 264 9.04 16.79 -1.19
C CYS A 264 10.42 16.35 -0.72
N CYS A 265 11.23 17.34 -0.28
CA CYS A 265 12.56 17.10 0.29
C CYS A 265 12.87 18.16 1.38
N ARG A 266 13.77 17.82 2.30
CA ARG A 266 14.38 18.85 3.19
C ARG A 266 15.38 19.67 2.41
N HIS A 267 15.39 20.97 2.70
CA HIS A 267 16.26 21.91 1.99
C HIS A 267 17.74 21.49 2.07
N ARG A 268 18.27 21.26 3.27
CA ARG A 268 19.67 20.85 3.49
C ARG A 268 20.02 19.51 2.84
N ASP A 269 19.10 18.55 2.89
CA ASP A 269 19.30 17.21 2.30
C ASP A 269 19.29 17.26 0.77
N TYR A 270 18.53 18.20 0.19
CA TYR A 270 18.50 18.44 -1.24
C TYR A 270 19.78 19.15 -1.73
N GLU A 271 20.24 20.19 -1.03
CA GLU A 271 21.50 20.87 -1.36
C GLU A 271 22.72 19.96 -1.26
N ALA A 272 22.68 18.95 -0.39
CA ALA A 272 23.74 17.95 -0.25
C ALA A 272 23.77 16.93 -1.40
N LEU A 273 22.80 16.95 -2.33
CA LEU A 273 22.81 16.06 -3.50
C LEU A 273 23.87 16.49 -4.50
N PRO A 274 24.57 15.53 -5.14
CA PRO A 274 25.57 15.83 -6.16
C PRO A 274 24.96 16.24 -7.51
N LEU A 275 23.64 16.21 -7.64
CA LEU A 275 22.88 16.55 -8.84
C LEU A 275 21.56 17.25 -8.46
N GLN A 276 21.12 18.15 -9.32
CA GLN A 276 19.81 18.78 -9.21
C GLN A 276 18.74 17.96 -9.93
N LEU A 277 17.48 18.08 -9.49
CA LEU A 277 16.34 17.50 -10.18
C LEU A 277 15.92 18.38 -11.37
N SER A 278 15.64 17.74 -12.50
CA SER A 278 15.19 18.39 -13.73
C SER A 278 13.68 18.64 -13.68
N LEU A 279 13.26 19.72 -13.03
CA LEU A 279 11.85 20.06 -12.75
C LEU A 279 11.51 21.45 -13.30
N GLN A 280 10.21 21.75 -13.39
CA GLN A 280 9.73 23.05 -13.89
C GLN A 280 9.68 24.13 -12.80
N GLY A 281 9.45 23.75 -11.55
CA GLY A 281 9.33 24.71 -10.47
C GLY A 281 9.86 24.20 -9.14
N ALA A 282 10.30 25.10 -8.28
CA ALA A 282 10.68 24.80 -6.90
C ALA A 282 10.16 25.88 -5.95
N ILE A 283 9.60 25.45 -4.82
CA ILE A 283 9.15 26.32 -3.73
C ILE A 283 9.79 25.88 -2.41
N CYS A 284 10.07 26.83 -1.54
CA CYS A 284 10.52 26.56 -0.19
C CYS A 284 9.49 27.06 0.83
N VAL A 285 9.06 26.14 1.70
CA VAL A 285 8.14 26.47 2.81
C VAL A 285 8.92 27.19 3.89
N GLU A 286 8.50 28.41 4.22
CA GLU A 286 9.16 29.23 5.21
C GLU A 286 8.79 28.85 6.65
N ALA A 287 9.65 29.25 7.58
CA ALA A 287 9.40 29.12 9.02
C ALA A 287 8.28 30.08 9.45
N LEU A 288 7.50 29.71 10.47
CA LEU A 288 6.46 30.56 11.02
C LEU A 288 7.06 31.85 11.61
N GLN A 289 6.50 32.99 11.23
CA GLN A 289 6.85 34.26 11.82
C GLN A 289 6.27 34.38 13.24
N SER A 290 6.90 35.25 14.08
CA SER A 290 6.45 35.46 15.48
C SER A 290 4.97 35.86 15.58
N GLN A 291 4.46 36.62 14.62
CA GLN A 291 3.02 36.99 14.56
C GLN A 291 2.11 35.78 14.37
N HIS A 292 2.48 34.86 13.47
CA HIS A 292 1.72 33.64 13.22
C HIS A 292 1.74 32.70 14.43
N ILE A 293 2.87 32.62 15.16
CA ILE A 293 2.98 31.85 16.40
C ILE A 293 2.01 32.40 17.46
N GLN A 294 1.99 33.72 17.66
CA GLN A 294 1.09 34.37 18.63
C GLN A 294 -0.38 34.19 18.25
N GLN A 295 -0.73 34.37 16.99
CA GLN A 295 -2.10 34.15 16.49
C GLN A 295 -2.54 32.70 16.72
N TYR A 296 -1.66 31.72 16.45
CA TYR A 296 -1.94 30.32 16.68
C TYR A 296 -2.23 30.02 18.15
N ILE A 297 -1.38 30.51 19.06
CA ILE A 297 -1.53 30.32 20.50
C ILE A 297 -2.84 30.95 21.00
N ALA A 298 -3.21 32.12 20.47
CA ALA A 298 -4.44 32.83 20.83
C ALA A 298 -5.70 32.09 20.35
N GLN A 299 -5.64 31.37 19.25
CA GLN A 299 -6.78 30.58 18.71
C GLN A 299 -7.01 29.27 19.48
N VAL A 300 -6.03 28.79 20.25
CA VAL A 300 -6.17 27.58 21.05
C VAL A 300 -7.13 27.85 22.21
N SER A 301 -8.27 27.12 22.25
CA SER A 301 -9.41 27.32 23.16
C SER A 301 -9.11 27.22 24.68
N GLN A 302 -7.86 27.02 25.10
CA GLN A 302 -7.47 26.93 26.50
C GLN A 302 -6.21 27.75 26.79
N PRO A 303 -6.08 28.32 28.01
CA PRO A 303 -5.00 29.23 28.35
C PRO A 303 -3.64 28.52 28.27
N LEU A 304 -2.80 28.99 27.36
CA LEU A 304 -1.39 28.62 27.20
C LEU A 304 -0.47 29.73 27.75
N THR A 305 -0.94 30.45 28.75
CA THR A 305 -0.24 31.62 29.33
C THR A 305 1.19 31.31 29.75
N GLY A 306 1.44 30.10 30.29
CA GLY A 306 2.80 29.68 30.64
C GLY A 306 3.71 29.48 29.43
N LEU A 307 3.20 28.93 28.35
CA LEU A 307 3.93 28.73 27.10
C LEU A 307 4.19 30.09 26.41
N GLN A 308 3.20 30.97 26.37
CA GLN A 308 3.32 32.30 25.78
C GLN A 308 4.40 33.12 26.47
N GLN A 309 4.41 33.20 27.80
CA GLN A 309 5.44 33.89 28.57
C GLN A 309 6.85 33.32 28.34
N LEU A 310 6.96 32.03 28.14
CA LEU A 310 8.26 31.39 27.86
C LEU A 310 8.79 31.70 26.48
N LEU A 311 7.92 31.71 25.47
CA LEU A 311 8.27 32.05 24.10
C LEU A 311 8.68 33.51 23.97
N GLU A 312 8.04 34.43 24.72
CA GLU A 312 8.40 35.84 24.75
C GLU A 312 9.78 36.08 25.38
N ASN A 313 10.16 35.24 26.35
CA ASN A 313 11.41 35.43 27.12
C ASN A 313 12.57 34.54 26.66
N ASN A 314 12.37 33.65 25.67
CA ASN A 314 13.42 32.74 25.22
C ASN A 314 13.46 32.66 23.68
N PRO A 315 14.45 33.36 23.06
CA PRO A 315 14.58 33.37 21.60
C PRO A 315 14.87 32.00 20.98
N ASP A 316 15.61 31.12 21.69
CA ASP A 316 15.90 29.77 21.21
C ASP A 316 14.61 28.93 21.15
N LEU A 317 13.76 29.07 22.14
CA LEU A 317 12.45 28.36 22.17
C LEU A 317 11.50 28.95 21.11
N GLN A 318 11.58 30.24 20.83
CA GLN A 318 10.82 30.90 19.77
C GLN A 318 11.28 30.39 18.37
N ALA A 319 12.59 30.30 18.16
CA ALA A 319 13.17 29.73 16.95
C ALA A 319 12.76 28.24 16.80
N PHE A 320 12.71 27.49 17.89
CA PHE A 320 12.23 26.10 17.88
C PHE A 320 10.73 26.00 17.57
N ALA A 321 9.92 26.92 18.07
CA ALA A 321 8.48 27.00 17.82
C ALA A 321 8.14 27.52 16.41
N SER A 322 9.10 28.03 15.64
CA SER A 322 8.89 28.47 14.25
C SER A 322 8.53 27.29 13.31
N SER A 323 8.82 26.06 13.73
CA SER A 323 8.30 24.85 13.05
C SER A 323 6.85 24.60 13.47
N PRO A 324 5.91 24.56 12.52
CA PRO A 324 4.49 24.25 12.77
C PRO A 324 4.27 23.01 13.62
N LEU A 325 5.04 21.93 13.35
CA LEU A 325 4.97 20.71 14.13
C LEU A 325 5.35 20.93 15.59
N ASN A 326 6.52 21.54 15.82
CA ASN A 326 7.02 21.76 17.17
C ASN A 326 6.03 22.63 17.97
N LEU A 327 5.50 23.69 17.35
CA LEU A 327 4.49 24.55 17.96
C LEU A 327 3.23 23.75 18.37
N SER A 328 2.69 22.92 17.47
CA SER A 328 1.52 22.08 17.76
C SER A 328 1.78 21.10 18.91
N VAL A 329 2.94 20.43 18.89
CA VAL A 329 3.33 19.49 19.95
C VAL A 329 3.55 20.22 21.28
N MET A 330 4.17 21.41 21.26
CA MET A 330 4.34 22.26 22.45
C MET A 330 3.00 22.66 23.05
N CYS A 331 2.05 23.11 22.23
CA CYS A 331 0.70 23.45 22.69
C CYS A 331 -0.01 22.29 23.36
N ILE A 332 0.21 21.06 22.86
CA ILE A 332 -0.36 19.86 23.47
C ILE A 332 0.42 19.44 24.72
N ALA A 333 1.75 19.34 24.64
CA ALA A 333 2.59 18.84 25.73
C ALA A 333 2.53 19.73 26.98
N TYR A 334 2.55 21.05 26.77
CA TYR A 334 2.66 22.04 27.86
C TYR A 334 1.35 22.70 28.28
N ARG A 335 0.24 22.19 27.82
CA ARG A 335 -1.10 22.68 28.18
C ARG A 335 -1.32 22.61 29.69
N GLY A 336 -1.58 23.75 30.32
CA GLY A 336 -1.83 23.84 31.77
C GLY A 336 -0.58 23.69 32.65
N CYS A 337 0.63 23.70 32.06
CA CYS A 337 1.89 23.72 32.83
C CYS A 337 2.22 25.12 33.29
N SER A 338 2.79 25.24 34.51
CA SER A 338 3.29 26.54 35.03
C SER A 338 4.61 26.89 34.35
N PRO A 339 4.93 28.20 34.18
CA PRO A 339 6.20 28.66 33.62
C PRO A 339 7.44 28.15 34.35
N SER A 340 7.33 27.90 35.66
CA SER A 340 8.42 27.38 36.50
C SER A 340 8.77 25.92 36.21
N ALA A 341 7.81 25.11 35.80
CA ALA A 341 8.05 23.71 35.41
C ALA A 341 8.81 23.60 34.09
N LEU A 342 8.63 24.55 33.20
CA LEU A 342 9.22 24.60 31.86
C LEU A 342 10.64 25.19 31.80
N ARG A 343 11.05 26.00 32.78
CA ARG A 343 12.38 26.66 32.81
C ARG A 343 13.55 25.71 33.05
N ARG A 344 13.32 24.44 33.35
CA ARG A 344 14.37 23.46 33.66
C ARG A 344 15.00 22.77 32.45
N SER A 345 14.50 22.98 31.24
CA SER A 345 15.09 22.39 30.05
C SER A 345 16.29 23.17 29.55
N ALA A 346 17.45 22.53 29.70
CA ALA A 346 18.76 23.07 29.27
C ALA A 346 18.93 22.87 27.75
N SER A 347 19.83 23.63 27.16
CA SER A 347 20.37 23.59 25.78
C SER A 347 19.48 23.23 24.60
N THR A 348 19.61 23.95 23.50
CA THR A 348 18.82 23.81 22.24
C THR A 348 18.86 22.40 21.66
N ALA A 349 19.96 21.66 21.83
CA ALA A 349 20.09 20.27 21.34
C ALA A 349 19.21 19.25 22.08
N GLN A 350 18.78 19.58 23.32
CA GLN A 350 17.95 18.70 24.13
C GLN A 350 16.45 19.03 24.06
N LEU A 351 16.08 20.13 23.40
CA LEU A 351 14.68 20.59 23.34
C LEU A 351 13.76 19.55 22.64
N LEU A 352 14.21 18.95 21.54
CA LEU A 352 13.38 18.01 20.77
C LEU A 352 13.11 16.70 21.54
N PRO A 353 14.13 16.01 22.13
CA PRO A 353 13.87 14.85 22.98
C PRO A 353 12.97 15.15 24.17
N HIS A 354 13.21 16.25 24.89
CA HIS A 354 12.38 16.67 26.02
C HIS A 354 10.92 16.95 25.62
N LEU A 355 10.71 17.58 24.47
CA LEU A 355 9.37 17.83 23.96
C LEU A 355 8.60 16.52 23.71
N TRP A 356 9.27 15.56 23.06
CA TRP A 356 8.64 14.25 22.78
C TRP A 356 8.44 13.42 24.04
N ALA A 357 9.34 13.50 25.03
CA ALA A 357 9.17 12.88 26.33
C ALA A 357 7.94 13.46 27.07
N ALA A 358 7.83 14.78 27.16
CA ALA A 358 6.68 15.45 27.77
C ALA A 358 5.36 15.12 27.05
N TYR A 359 5.37 15.08 25.71
CA TYR A 359 4.24 14.69 24.90
C TYR A 359 3.83 13.24 25.21
N MET A 360 4.79 12.31 25.20
CA MET A 360 4.55 10.88 25.49
C MET A 360 3.98 10.70 26.88
N GLU A 361 4.57 11.30 27.90
CA GLU A 361 4.07 11.20 29.28
C GLU A 361 2.63 11.68 29.39
N ARG A 362 2.32 12.81 28.77
CA ARG A 362 0.96 13.36 28.77
C ARG A 362 -0.03 12.48 28.04
N MET A 363 0.33 11.99 26.85
CA MET A 363 -0.56 11.13 26.04
C MET A 363 -0.77 9.75 26.68
N LEU A 364 0.24 9.19 27.33
CA LEU A 364 0.10 7.94 28.08
C LEU A 364 -0.83 8.09 29.31
N ARG A 365 -0.86 9.26 29.93
CA ARG A 365 -1.79 9.57 31.05
C ARG A 365 -3.19 9.99 30.59
N ARG A 366 -3.39 10.26 29.30
CA ARG A 366 -4.69 10.63 28.75
C ARG A 366 -5.68 9.49 28.93
N HIS A 367 -6.90 9.78 29.44
CA HIS A 367 -7.96 8.79 29.57
C HIS A 367 -8.40 8.32 28.19
N ALA A 368 -8.24 7.02 27.93
CA ALA A 368 -8.85 6.32 26.81
C ALA A 368 -10.20 5.74 27.26
N THR A 369 -11.13 5.59 26.36
CA THR A 369 -12.50 5.07 26.63
C THR A 369 -12.46 3.66 27.25
N ALA A 370 -11.40 2.88 26.90
CA ALA A 370 -11.13 1.58 27.49
C ALA A 370 -9.65 1.51 27.91
N GLN A 371 -9.34 1.86 29.15
CA GLN A 371 -8.01 1.60 29.73
C GLN A 371 -7.84 0.10 29.94
N THR A 372 -7.19 -0.55 28.96
CA THR A 372 -6.95 -2.00 29.00
C THR A 372 -5.53 -2.31 29.40
N TYR A 373 -4.59 -1.43 29.07
CA TYR A 373 -3.18 -1.67 29.24
C TYR A 373 -2.53 -0.63 30.14
N GLU A 374 -1.55 -1.06 30.92
CA GLU A 374 -0.75 -0.14 31.73
C GLU A 374 0.10 0.78 30.84
N PRO A 375 0.30 2.06 31.22
CA PRO A 375 1.11 3.02 30.44
C PRO A 375 2.52 2.54 30.13
N ARG A 376 3.16 1.79 31.06
CA ARG A 376 4.49 1.22 30.89
C ARG A 376 4.53 0.15 29.80
N GLN A 377 3.53 -0.74 29.78
CA GLN A 377 3.40 -1.79 28.77
C GLN A 377 3.12 -1.19 27.41
N LEU A 378 2.20 -0.22 27.34
CA LEU A 378 1.86 0.50 26.12
C LEU A 378 3.09 1.19 25.52
N HIS A 379 3.88 1.87 26.34
CA HIS A 379 5.14 2.51 25.93
C HIS A 379 6.16 1.49 25.36
N GLN A 380 6.33 0.35 26.03
CA GLN A 380 7.26 -0.69 25.57
C GLN A 380 6.85 -1.27 24.19
N TRP A 381 5.56 -1.55 24.01
CA TRP A 381 5.06 -2.06 22.73
C TRP A 381 5.15 -1.02 21.61
N LEU A 382 4.86 0.27 21.90
CA LEU A 382 5.05 1.35 20.94
C LEU A 382 6.52 1.51 20.54
N LYS A 383 7.45 1.34 21.48
CA LYS A 383 8.88 1.33 21.19
C LYS A 383 9.27 0.18 20.24
N THR A 384 8.78 -1.03 20.51
CA THR A 384 9.01 -2.19 19.65
C THR A 384 8.42 -1.96 18.24
N LEU A 385 7.19 -1.42 18.17
CA LEU A 385 6.54 -1.06 16.93
C LEU A 385 7.34 -0.03 16.13
N ALA A 386 7.79 1.04 16.79
CA ALA A 386 8.57 2.11 16.18
C ALA A 386 9.89 1.60 15.60
N LEU A 387 10.62 0.79 16.41
CA LEU A 387 11.89 0.19 15.99
C LEU A 387 11.72 -0.71 14.76
N SER A 388 10.70 -1.59 14.78
CA SER A 388 10.44 -2.52 13.68
C SER A 388 10.01 -1.80 12.40
N MET A 389 9.17 -0.76 12.52
CA MET A 389 8.76 0.07 11.38
C MET A 389 9.93 0.87 10.79
N ALA A 390 10.82 1.39 11.65
CA ALA A 390 12.00 2.12 11.20
C ALA A 390 12.98 1.21 10.45
N GLN A 391 13.24 -0.01 10.97
CA GLN A 391 14.13 -1.00 10.33
C GLN A 391 13.61 -1.49 8.98
N SER A 392 12.28 -1.63 8.84
CA SER A 392 11.66 -2.08 7.59
C SER A 392 11.27 -0.93 6.65
N SER A 393 11.65 0.32 6.98
CA SER A 393 11.28 1.54 6.22
C SER A 393 9.77 1.66 5.95
N GLN A 394 8.94 1.14 6.86
CA GLN A 394 7.49 1.19 6.75
C GLN A 394 6.94 2.47 7.35
N THR A 395 6.08 3.16 6.61
CA THR A 395 5.33 4.32 7.11
C THR A 395 4.02 3.92 7.75
N VAL A 396 3.39 2.86 7.26
CA VAL A 396 2.12 2.34 7.76
C VAL A 396 2.27 0.90 8.19
N PHE A 397 1.82 0.62 9.39
CA PHE A 397 1.77 -0.72 9.94
C PHE A 397 0.43 -1.39 9.65
N LEU A 398 0.47 -2.51 8.95
CA LEU A 398 -0.65 -3.43 8.76
C LEU A 398 -0.40 -4.69 9.57
N ILE A 399 -1.33 -5.09 10.43
CA ILE A 399 -1.18 -6.26 11.32
C ILE A 399 -0.89 -7.53 10.49
N GLU A 400 -1.47 -7.64 9.32
CA GLU A 400 -1.29 -8.76 8.40
C GLU A 400 0.06 -8.78 7.66
N GLN A 401 0.82 -7.67 7.72
CA GLN A 401 2.18 -7.55 7.17
C GLN A 401 3.27 -7.79 8.21
N LEU A 402 2.93 -8.36 9.37
CA LEU A 402 3.89 -8.84 10.34
C LEU A 402 4.84 -9.83 9.67
N GLN A 403 6.15 -9.59 9.83
CA GLN A 403 7.20 -10.42 9.25
C GLN A 403 8.07 -11.06 10.34
N PRO A 404 8.68 -12.25 10.09
CA PRO A 404 9.55 -12.90 11.05
C PRO A 404 10.79 -12.09 11.45
N ASP A 405 11.19 -11.09 10.67
CA ASP A 405 12.30 -10.18 10.99
C ASP A 405 12.05 -9.39 12.29
N TRP A 406 10.80 -9.25 12.72
CA TRP A 406 10.42 -8.65 14.01
C TRP A 406 10.94 -9.43 15.24
N LEU A 407 11.37 -10.66 15.05
CA LEU A 407 12.00 -11.45 16.12
C LEU A 407 13.42 -10.97 16.48
N GLY A 408 14.04 -10.12 15.66
CA GLY A 408 15.30 -9.41 15.88
C GLY A 408 16.54 -10.29 15.97
N GLN A 409 16.47 -11.44 16.64
CA GLN A 409 17.59 -12.33 16.85
C GLN A 409 17.49 -13.59 15.97
N ARG A 410 18.58 -13.95 15.30
CA ARG A 410 18.68 -15.15 14.46
C ARG A 410 18.27 -16.45 15.21
N ARG A 411 18.55 -16.52 16.50
CA ARG A 411 18.16 -17.67 17.34
C ARG A 411 16.64 -17.78 17.49
N HIS A 412 15.95 -16.66 17.72
CA HIS A 412 14.49 -16.65 17.83
C HIS A 412 13.82 -16.98 16.49
N TYR A 413 14.38 -16.53 15.38
CA TYR A 413 13.92 -16.91 14.05
C TYR A 413 14.01 -18.44 13.81
N TRP A 414 15.13 -19.05 14.15
CA TRP A 414 15.30 -20.51 14.02
C TRP A 414 14.35 -21.29 14.93
N LEU A 415 14.18 -20.87 16.18
CA LEU A 415 13.21 -21.48 17.09
C LEU A 415 11.79 -21.36 16.55
N TYR A 416 11.41 -20.19 16.04
CA TYR A 416 10.13 -19.97 15.36
C TYR A 416 9.96 -20.92 14.17
N LYS A 417 10.95 -21.02 13.27
CA LYS A 417 10.87 -21.85 12.07
C LYS A 417 10.78 -23.34 12.40
N VAL A 418 11.62 -23.84 13.29
CA VAL A 418 11.61 -25.25 13.72
C VAL A 418 10.29 -25.59 14.41
N SER A 419 9.83 -24.75 15.33
CA SER A 419 8.57 -25.00 16.04
C SER A 419 7.35 -24.92 15.11
N LEU A 420 7.34 -24.03 14.12
CA LEU A 420 6.31 -23.96 13.07
C LEU A 420 6.22 -25.27 12.28
N VAL A 421 7.37 -25.79 11.84
CA VAL A 421 7.44 -27.05 11.11
C VAL A 421 6.98 -28.21 11.99
N VAL A 422 7.51 -28.35 13.21
CA VAL A 422 7.18 -29.46 14.11
C VAL A 422 5.70 -29.45 14.48
N LEU A 423 5.17 -28.32 14.96
CA LEU A 423 3.78 -28.22 15.41
C LEU A 423 2.79 -28.28 14.23
N GLY A 424 3.12 -27.63 13.12
CA GLY A 424 2.30 -27.69 11.92
C GLY A 424 2.25 -29.10 11.35
N SER A 425 3.40 -29.81 11.29
CA SER A 425 3.44 -31.19 10.81
C SER A 425 2.71 -32.13 11.75
N SER A 426 2.87 -31.97 13.07
CA SER A 426 2.17 -32.77 14.07
C SER A 426 0.65 -32.60 13.98
N LEU A 427 0.16 -31.37 13.72
CA LEU A 427 -1.28 -31.14 13.55
C LEU A 427 -1.86 -31.95 12.40
N PHE A 428 -1.25 -31.88 11.22
CA PHE A 428 -1.69 -32.65 10.05
C PHE A 428 -1.42 -34.15 10.18
N GLY A 429 -0.36 -34.52 10.88
CA GLY A 429 -0.09 -35.92 11.22
C GLY A 429 -1.17 -36.52 12.12
N LEU A 430 -1.60 -35.80 13.18
CA LEU A 430 -2.69 -36.23 14.06
C LEU A 430 -4.04 -36.33 13.33
N LEU A 431 -4.35 -35.35 12.47
CA LEU A 431 -5.55 -35.40 11.64
C LEU A 431 -5.53 -36.64 10.72
N GLY A 432 -4.41 -36.92 10.08
CA GLY A 432 -4.24 -38.10 9.24
C GLY A 432 -4.34 -39.41 10.02
N LEU A 433 -3.75 -39.45 11.25
CA LEU A 433 -3.82 -40.60 12.14
C LEU A 433 -5.29 -40.95 12.52
N GLY A 434 -6.09 -39.93 12.81
CA GLY A 434 -7.51 -40.11 13.12
C GLY A 434 -8.35 -40.64 11.94
N CYS A 435 -7.96 -40.29 10.68
CA CYS A 435 -8.69 -40.73 9.48
C CYS A 435 -8.31 -42.14 9.00
N GLN A 436 -7.00 -42.50 9.05
CA GLN A 436 -6.54 -43.76 8.47
C GLN A 436 -5.34 -44.37 9.22
N GLY A 437 -5.27 -44.20 10.54
CA GLY A 437 -4.23 -44.76 11.34
C GLY A 437 -2.82 -44.27 10.94
N TYR A 438 -1.80 -45.13 11.15
CA TYR A 438 -0.38 -44.77 10.96
C TYR A 438 -0.07 -44.28 9.51
N LEU A 439 -0.73 -44.83 8.50
CA LEU A 439 -0.50 -44.44 7.11
C LEU A 439 -0.99 -43.02 6.85
N GLY A 440 -2.19 -42.67 7.27
CA GLY A 440 -2.70 -41.30 7.18
C GLY A 440 -1.87 -40.31 7.99
N GLY A 441 -1.45 -40.72 9.19
CA GLY A 441 -0.58 -39.92 10.05
C GLY A 441 0.76 -39.58 9.39
N SER A 442 1.43 -40.58 8.79
CA SER A 442 2.70 -40.35 8.09
C SER A 442 2.56 -39.47 6.85
N VAL A 443 1.50 -39.65 6.07
CA VAL A 443 1.21 -38.78 4.91
C VAL A 443 1.00 -37.34 5.34
N GLY A 444 0.16 -37.10 6.32
CA GLY A 444 -0.12 -35.76 6.83
C GLY A 444 1.15 -35.07 7.40
N LEU A 445 1.96 -35.82 8.20
CA LEU A 445 3.19 -35.32 8.80
C LEU A 445 4.26 -34.99 7.74
N LEU A 446 4.53 -35.88 6.80
CA LEU A 446 5.58 -35.72 5.82
C LEU A 446 5.23 -34.62 4.80
N THR A 447 4.01 -34.58 4.30
CA THR A 447 3.58 -33.58 3.32
C THR A 447 3.61 -32.17 3.92
N SER A 448 3.02 -31.99 5.10
CA SER A 448 3.04 -30.68 5.78
C SER A 448 4.44 -30.28 6.21
N GLY A 449 5.28 -31.20 6.68
CA GLY A 449 6.66 -30.96 7.04
C GLY A 449 7.51 -30.47 5.87
N LEU A 450 7.36 -31.09 4.71
CA LEU A 450 8.05 -30.65 3.48
C LEU A 450 7.60 -29.26 3.01
N ILE A 451 6.28 -28.99 3.04
CA ILE A 451 5.74 -27.72 2.63
C ILE A 451 6.17 -26.59 3.60
N LEU A 452 5.97 -26.78 4.90
CA LEU A 452 6.33 -25.79 5.91
C LEU A 452 7.85 -25.59 6.03
N GLY A 453 8.65 -26.66 5.83
CA GLY A 453 10.10 -26.58 5.80
C GLY A 453 10.64 -25.72 4.66
N ARG A 454 9.98 -25.75 3.50
CA ARG A 454 10.31 -24.92 2.32
C ARG A 454 9.66 -23.53 2.34
N SER A 455 8.94 -23.19 3.39
CA SER A 455 8.27 -21.88 3.49
C SER A 455 9.26 -20.72 3.32
N THR A 456 8.85 -19.72 2.54
CA THR A 456 9.60 -18.48 2.37
C THR A 456 9.72 -17.73 3.70
N PRO A 457 10.79 -16.96 3.92
CA PRO A 457 10.92 -16.13 5.12
C PRO A 457 9.89 -15.00 5.16
N THR A 458 9.29 -14.63 4.02
CA THR A 458 8.27 -13.58 3.91
C THR A 458 6.87 -14.16 4.00
N ILE A 459 6.01 -13.51 4.79
CA ILE A 459 4.59 -13.84 4.95
C ILE A 459 3.79 -12.97 3.97
N GLU A 460 3.21 -13.60 2.94
CA GLU A 460 2.36 -12.92 1.95
C GLU A 460 0.93 -13.44 2.05
N THR A 461 -0.04 -12.56 2.25
CA THR A 461 -1.46 -12.93 2.33
C THR A 461 -2.03 -13.21 0.93
N VAL A 462 -2.84 -14.25 0.82
CA VAL A 462 -3.62 -14.56 -0.39
C VAL A 462 -4.95 -13.81 -0.29
N GLU A 463 -5.10 -12.72 -1.05
CA GLU A 463 -6.18 -11.75 -0.77
C GLU A 463 -7.41 -11.90 -1.66
N THR A 464 -7.30 -12.48 -2.85
CA THR A 464 -8.45 -12.69 -3.74
C THR A 464 -8.19 -13.81 -4.72
N MET A 465 -9.24 -14.59 -4.98
CA MET A 465 -9.29 -15.55 -6.08
C MET A 465 -10.34 -15.09 -7.09
N LYS A 466 -9.91 -14.78 -8.31
CA LYS A 466 -10.78 -14.66 -9.47
C LYS A 466 -10.29 -15.60 -10.54
N TRP A 467 -11.19 -16.44 -11.05
CA TRP A 467 -10.90 -17.29 -12.20
C TRP A 467 -10.74 -16.40 -13.44
N SER A 468 -9.59 -16.51 -14.09
CA SER A 468 -9.32 -15.91 -15.39
C SER A 468 -8.67 -16.97 -16.27
N THR A 469 -9.43 -17.51 -17.22
CA THR A 469 -8.97 -18.57 -18.12
C THR A 469 -7.69 -18.20 -18.88
N PRO A 470 -7.52 -16.99 -19.42
CA PRO A 470 -6.27 -16.61 -20.09
C PRO A 470 -5.07 -16.53 -19.14
N SER A 471 -5.28 -16.06 -17.92
CA SER A 471 -4.24 -15.98 -16.90
C SER A 471 -3.86 -17.37 -16.37
N ALA A 472 -4.83 -18.23 -16.15
CA ALA A 472 -4.61 -19.60 -15.70
C ALA A 472 -3.76 -20.38 -16.72
N LEU A 473 -4.08 -20.31 -18.02
CA LEU A 473 -3.30 -20.94 -19.09
C LEU A 473 -1.87 -20.41 -19.19
N LYS A 474 -1.66 -19.11 -19.04
CA LYS A 474 -0.34 -18.47 -19.09
C LYS A 474 0.57 -18.90 -17.92
N HIS A 475 -0.01 -19.11 -16.74
CA HIS A 475 0.72 -19.50 -15.54
C HIS A 475 0.78 -21.01 -15.28
N LEU A 476 0.00 -21.81 -15.99
CA LEU A 476 -0.11 -23.25 -15.76
C LEU A 476 1.24 -23.97 -15.94
N LEU A 477 1.94 -23.73 -17.04
CA LEU A 477 3.21 -24.39 -17.33
C LEU A 477 4.35 -23.98 -16.40
N PRO A 478 4.58 -22.69 -16.08
CA PRO A 478 5.55 -22.28 -15.09
C PRO A 478 5.24 -22.84 -13.70
N SER A 479 3.98 -22.82 -13.27
CA SER A 479 3.56 -23.33 -11.96
C SER A 479 3.70 -24.85 -11.87
N PHE A 480 3.38 -25.57 -12.94
CA PHE A 480 3.62 -27.02 -13.03
C PHE A 480 5.11 -27.35 -12.89
N LYS A 481 5.99 -26.65 -13.60
CA LYS A 481 7.45 -26.85 -13.49
C LYS A 481 7.95 -26.56 -12.06
N ALA A 482 7.43 -25.54 -11.40
CA ALA A 482 7.81 -25.18 -10.03
C ALA A 482 7.32 -26.21 -8.99
N SER A 483 6.15 -26.82 -9.20
CA SER A 483 5.56 -27.80 -8.29
C SER A 483 6.05 -29.23 -8.51
N LEU A 484 6.57 -29.54 -9.71
CA LEU A 484 7.00 -30.88 -10.09
C LEU A 484 8.01 -31.52 -9.12
N PRO A 485 9.07 -30.83 -8.61
CA PRO A 485 10.00 -31.42 -7.64
C PRO A 485 9.31 -31.83 -6.34
N LEU A 486 8.33 -31.06 -5.89
CA LEU A 486 7.54 -31.40 -4.69
C LEU A 486 6.63 -32.61 -4.94
N GLY A 487 5.91 -32.58 -6.06
CA GLY A 487 5.08 -33.70 -6.47
C GLY A 487 5.85 -35.01 -6.59
N LEU A 488 7.04 -34.97 -7.20
CA LEU A 488 7.93 -36.13 -7.31
C LEU A 488 8.42 -36.63 -5.95
N THR A 489 8.81 -35.74 -5.04
CA THR A 489 9.25 -36.16 -3.68
C THR A 489 8.10 -36.84 -2.93
N VAL A 490 6.90 -36.29 -2.97
CA VAL A 490 5.71 -36.90 -2.36
C VAL A 490 5.35 -38.21 -3.07
N GLY A 491 5.44 -38.23 -4.40
CA GLY A 491 5.22 -39.44 -5.20
C GLY A 491 6.16 -40.56 -4.82
N VAL A 492 7.45 -40.29 -4.63
CA VAL A 492 8.44 -41.29 -4.16
C VAL A 492 8.07 -41.83 -2.78
N LEU A 493 7.67 -40.94 -1.86
CA LEU A 493 7.26 -41.36 -0.50
C LEU A 493 6.00 -42.26 -0.52
N LEU A 494 4.96 -41.83 -1.25
CA LEU A 494 3.73 -42.62 -1.39
C LEU A 494 3.99 -43.90 -2.17
N GLY A 495 4.86 -43.86 -3.17
CA GLY A 495 5.29 -45.02 -3.94
C GLY A 495 6.04 -46.05 -3.06
N ALA A 496 6.96 -45.61 -2.20
CA ALA A 496 7.62 -46.50 -1.23
C ALA A 496 6.63 -47.17 -0.27
N MET A 497 5.63 -46.40 0.22
CA MET A 497 4.53 -46.95 1.02
C MET A 497 3.68 -47.94 0.25
N GLY A 498 3.38 -47.67 -1.03
CA GLY A 498 2.67 -48.58 -1.92
C GLY A 498 3.43 -49.87 -2.20
N MET A 499 4.77 -49.82 -2.30
CA MET A 499 5.61 -51.00 -2.45
C MET A 499 5.51 -51.92 -1.23
N LEU A 500 5.43 -51.38 -0.03
CA LEU A 500 5.29 -52.14 1.22
C LEU A 500 3.94 -52.82 1.33
N SER A 501 2.88 -52.27 0.73
CA SER A 501 1.50 -52.78 0.82
C SER A 501 1.06 -53.65 -0.36
N GLY A 502 1.59 -53.39 -1.56
CA GLY A 502 1.09 -54.01 -2.79
C GLY A 502 2.14 -54.38 -3.84
N GLY A 503 3.46 -54.33 -3.44
CA GLY A 503 4.55 -54.66 -4.33
C GLY A 503 5.04 -53.52 -5.22
N ILE A 504 6.12 -53.79 -5.97
CA ILE A 504 6.87 -52.76 -6.72
C ILE A 504 6.02 -52.03 -7.78
N LEU A 505 5.18 -52.74 -8.52
CA LEU A 505 4.37 -52.17 -9.58
C LEU A 505 3.31 -51.22 -9.02
N SER A 506 2.67 -51.57 -7.90
CA SER A 506 1.69 -50.70 -7.23
C SER A 506 2.36 -49.45 -6.69
N GLY A 507 3.56 -49.56 -6.16
CA GLY A 507 4.35 -48.41 -5.67
C GLY A 507 4.70 -47.45 -6.78
N ILE A 508 5.19 -47.95 -7.94
CA ILE A 508 5.54 -47.08 -9.08
C ILE A 508 4.31 -46.35 -9.62
N SER A 509 3.20 -47.11 -9.83
CA SER A 509 1.96 -46.54 -10.39
C SER A 509 1.38 -45.47 -9.43
N LEU A 510 1.35 -45.72 -8.16
CA LEU A 510 0.86 -44.81 -7.14
C LEU A 510 1.72 -43.56 -7.02
N GLY A 511 3.03 -43.76 -6.95
CA GLY A 511 4.00 -42.66 -6.85
C GLY A 511 3.95 -41.72 -8.06
N SER A 512 3.89 -42.26 -9.26
CA SER A 512 3.76 -41.46 -10.50
C SER A 512 2.43 -40.73 -10.57
N THR A 513 1.33 -41.38 -10.23
CA THR A 513 -0.02 -40.78 -10.29
C THR A 513 -0.13 -39.61 -9.31
N TYR A 514 0.19 -39.81 -8.04
CA TYR A 514 0.12 -38.73 -7.03
C TYR A 514 1.15 -37.63 -7.27
N GLY A 515 2.34 -37.97 -7.77
CA GLY A 515 3.37 -36.99 -8.11
C GLY A 515 2.95 -36.05 -9.24
N ILE A 516 2.46 -36.62 -10.34
CA ILE A 516 2.06 -35.84 -11.53
C ILE A 516 0.74 -35.10 -11.28
N CYS A 517 -0.28 -35.79 -10.77
CA CYS A 517 -1.59 -35.17 -10.53
C CYS A 517 -1.54 -34.14 -9.42
N GLY A 518 -0.75 -34.36 -8.36
CA GLY A 518 -0.52 -33.35 -7.33
C GLY A 518 0.14 -32.08 -7.88
N SER A 519 1.13 -32.24 -8.80
CA SER A 519 1.74 -31.11 -9.49
C SER A 519 0.77 -30.36 -10.39
N LEU A 520 -0.14 -31.06 -11.07
CA LEU A 520 -1.15 -30.46 -11.92
C LEU A 520 -2.19 -29.68 -11.09
N VAL A 521 -2.69 -30.27 -10.01
CA VAL A 521 -3.61 -29.60 -9.09
C VAL A 521 -2.97 -28.32 -8.53
N PHE A 522 -1.71 -28.41 -8.13
CA PHE A 522 -0.98 -27.23 -7.67
C PHE A 522 -0.83 -26.15 -8.75
N ALA A 523 -0.55 -26.53 -9.99
CA ALA A 523 -0.46 -25.60 -11.11
C ALA A 523 -1.80 -24.89 -11.39
N ILE A 524 -2.92 -25.62 -11.28
CA ILE A 524 -4.27 -25.06 -11.40
C ILE A 524 -4.54 -24.06 -10.28
N ILE A 525 -4.22 -24.41 -9.02
CA ILE A 525 -4.39 -23.53 -7.86
C ILE A 525 -3.55 -22.25 -8.00
N ALA A 526 -2.30 -22.38 -8.46
CA ALA A 526 -1.44 -21.23 -8.70
C ALA A 526 -1.96 -20.31 -9.83
N GLY A 527 -2.67 -20.88 -10.81
CA GLY A 527 -3.34 -20.13 -11.89
C GLY A 527 -4.59 -19.36 -11.44
N LEU A 528 -5.17 -19.70 -10.29
CA LEU A 528 -6.32 -19.01 -9.71
C LEU A 528 -6.02 -17.64 -9.11
N LYS A 529 -4.76 -17.21 -9.08
CA LYS A 529 -4.34 -15.88 -8.61
C LYS A 529 -4.70 -14.84 -9.68
N GLY A 530 -5.91 -14.33 -9.60
CA GLY A 530 -6.35 -13.23 -10.48
C GLY A 530 -6.07 -11.84 -9.88
N PRO A 531 -5.86 -10.82 -10.71
CA PRO A 531 -5.68 -9.45 -10.25
C PRO A 531 -6.99 -8.89 -9.71
N ALA A 532 -7.00 -8.48 -8.46
CA ALA A 532 -8.03 -7.61 -7.93
C ALA A 532 -7.38 -6.56 -7.03
N ILE A 533 -7.86 -5.33 -7.15
CA ILE A 533 -7.54 -4.30 -6.19
C ILE A 533 -8.39 -4.58 -4.95
N ALA A 534 -7.81 -5.21 -3.93
CA ALA A 534 -8.53 -5.51 -2.70
C ALA A 534 -8.72 -4.26 -1.86
N THR A 535 -9.95 -3.96 -1.44
CA THR A 535 -10.25 -2.86 -0.50
C THR A 535 -10.29 -3.43 0.90
N LYS A 536 -9.23 -3.17 1.70
CA LYS A 536 -9.20 -3.57 3.11
C LYS A 536 -9.69 -2.41 3.97
N THR A 537 -10.76 -2.65 4.70
CA THR A 537 -11.36 -1.68 5.61
C THR A 537 -11.21 -2.09 7.07
N LYS A 538 -10.95 -3.37 7.34
CA LYS A 538 -10.86 -3.93 8.70
C LYS A 538 -9.47 -4.51 8.97
N PRO A 539 -8.94 -4.37 10.21
CA PRO A 539 -7.70 -5.03 10.62
C PRO A 539 -7.82 -6.56 10.50
N ASN A 540 -6.75 -7.25 10.12
CA ASN A 540 -6.69 -8.71 9.91
C ASN A 540 -7.56 -9.27 8.77
N GLN A 541 -8.20 -8.44 7.95
CA GLN A 541 -9.10 -8.91 6.88
C GLN A 541 -8.38 -9.87 5.92
N GLY A 542 -7.14 -9.58 5.51
CA GLY A 542 -6.37 -10.42 4.58
C GLY A 542 -6.03 -11.80 5.15
N ILE A 543 -5.84 -11.94 6.47
CA ILE A 543 -5.61 -13.25 7.11
C ILE A 543 -6.90 -14.07 7.10
N PHE A 544 -8.07 -13.44 7.40
CA PHE A 544 -9.35 -14.12 7.36
C PHE A 544 -9.71 -14.58 5.92
N GLU A 545 -9.47 -13.72 4.92
CA GLU A 545 -9.66 -14.07 3.52
C GLU A 545 -8.74 -15.22 3.09
N SER A 546 -7.46 -15.17 3.45
CA SER A 546 -6.51 -16.27 3.21
C SER A 546 -6.96 -17.58 3.85
N PHE A 547 -7.53 -17.53 5.06
CA PHE A 547 -8.04 -18.72 5.74
C PHE A 547 -9.27 -19.32 5.04
N HIS A 548 -10.23 -18.48 4.61
CA HIS A 548 -11.39 -18.95 3.86
C HIS A 548 -11.01 -19.57 2.51
N ILE A 549 -10.06 -18.94 1.81
CA ILE A 549 -9.53 -19.48 0.55
C ILE A 549 -8.82 -20.81 0.81
N ALA A 550 -8.02 -20.91 1.87
CA ALA A 550 -7.35 -22.14 2.25
C ALA A 550 -8.34 -23.29 2.51
N LEU A 551 -9.44 -23.03 3.21
CA LEU A 551 -10.50 -24.03 3.45
C LEU A 551 -11.18 -24.46 2.16
N MET A 552 -11.51 -23.52 1.27
CA MET A 552 -12.14 -23.81 -0.01
C MET A 552 -11.23 -24.70 -0.89
N ILE A 553 -9.96 -24.32 -1.03
CA ILE A 553 -8.98 -25.08 -1.81
C ILE A 553 -8.69 -26.43 -1.16
N SER A 554 -8.67 -26.51 0.17
CA SER A 554 -8.54 -27.74 0.93
C SER A 554 -9.67 -28.73 0.56
N GLY A 555 -10.91 -28.26 0.52
CA GLY A 555 -12.06 -29.06 0.10
C GLY A 555 -11.94 -29.58 -1.34
N ILE A 556 -11.61 -28.70 -2.28
CA ILE A 556 -11.39 -29.06 -3.69
C ILE A 556 -10.25 -30.07 -3.83
N GLY A 557 -9.12 -29.80 -3.17
CA GLY A 557 -7.95 -30.69 -3.18
C GLY A 557 -8.26 -32.06 -2.59
N GLY A 558 -9.04 -32.11 -1.51
CA GLY A 558 -9.49 -33.34 -0.89
C GLY A 558 -10.37 -34.20 -1.82
N VAL A 559 -11.36 -33.59 -2.48
CA VAL A 559 -12.24 -34.28 -3.44
C VAL A 559 -11.42 -34.84 -4.61
N LEU A 560 -10.55 -34.03 -5.21
CA LEU A 560 -9.67 -34.46 -6.30
C LEU A 560 -8.74 -35.59 -5.87
N GLY A 561 -8.12 -35.46 -4.68
CA GLY A 561 -7.28 -36.51 -4.13
C GLY A 561 -8.03 -37.82 -3.87
N SER A 562 -9.27 -37.74 -3.36
CA SER A 562 -10.13 -38.90 -3.17
C SER A 562 -10.47 -39.59 -4.50
N ILE A 563 -10.85 -38.83 -5.52
CA ILE A 563 -11.19 -39.39 -6.86
C ILE A 563 -9.96 -40.11 -7.43
N LEU A 564 -8.79 -39.55 -7.34
CA LEU A 564 -7.55 -40.17 -7.78
C LEU A 564 -7.24 -41.46 -6.98
N GLY A 565 -7.45 -41.43 -5.66
CA GLY A 565 -7.24 -42.59 -4.81
C GLY A 565 -8.24 -43.74 -5.09
N LEU A 566 -9.51 -43.43 -5.43
CA LEU A 566 -10.52 -44.39 -5.78
C LEU A 566 -10.14 -45.24 -7.02
N SER A 567 -9.28 -44.71 -7.91
CA SER A 567 -8.75 -45.47 -9.05
C SER A 567 -7.92 -46.69 -8.61
N PHE A 568 -7.48 -46.75 -7.36
CA PHE A 568 -6.72 -47.88 -6.80
C PHE A 568 -7.53 -48.67 -5.78
N SER A 569 -8.07 -48.03 -4.75
CA SER A 569 -8.96 -48.63 -3.75
C SER A 569 -9.58 -47.57 -2.82
N ALA A 570 -10.57 -48.00 -2.02
CA ALA A 570 -11.21 -47.13 -1.02
C ALA A 570 -10.21 -46.61 0.03
N SER A 571 -9.21 -47.40 0.44
CA SER A 571 -8.16 -46.98 1.38
C SER A 571 -7.26 -45.92 0.77
N TRP A 572 -6.95 -45.98 -0.52
CA TRP A 572 -6.19 -44.96 -1.22
C TRP A 572 -6.99 -43.69 -1.46
N ALA A 573 -8.32 -43.78 -1.54
CA ALA A 573 -9.19 -42.59 -1.61
C ALA A 573 -9.10 -41.74 -0.35
N THR A 574 -9.06 -42.35 0.84
CA THR A 574 -8.91 -41.63 2.11
C THR A 574 -7.53 -41.04 2.28
N LEU A 575 -6.48 -41.73 1.81
CA LEU A 575 -5.12 -41.14 1.77
C LEU A 575 -5.04 -39.97 0.80
N GLY A 576 -5.66 -40.06 -0.36
CA GLY A 576 -5.78 -38.99 -1.33
C GLY A 576 -6.54 -37.79 -0.78
N LEU A 577 -7.61 -38.02 0.00
CA LEU A 577 -8.33 -36.99 0.73
C LEU A 577 -7.40 -36.23 1.67
N ILE A 578 -6.65 -36.92 2.54
CA ILE A 578 -5.75 -36.31 3.49
C ILE A 578 -4.65 -35.51 2.79
N TYR A 579 -4.03 -36.11 1.77
CA TYR A 579 -3.00 -35.44 0.98
C TYR A 579 -3.54 -34.18 0.28
N GLY A 580 -4.68 -34.31 -0.42
CA GLY A 580 -5.31 -33.20 -1.14
C GLY A 580 -5.77 -32.08 -0.21
N MET A 581 -6.36 -32.43 0.95
CA MET A 581 -6.76 -31.43 1.95
C MET A 581 -5.55 -30.72 2.55
N THR A 582 -4.49 -31.44 2.91
CA THR A 582 -3.27 -30.86 3.52
C THR A 582 -2.57 -29.94 2.53
N THR A 583 -2.34 -30.39 1.31
CA THR A 583 -1.68 -29.57 0.26
C THR A 583 -2.55 -28.40 -0.14
N GLY A 584 -3.84 -28.61 -0.38
CA GLY A 584 -4.80 -27.56 -0.71
C GLY A 584 -4.88 -26.47 0.36
N PHE A 585 -4.95 -26.86 1.64
CA PHE A 585 -4.96 -25.93 2.75
C PHE A 585 -3.68 -25.10 2.79
N LEU A 586 -2.51 -25.74 2.82
CA LEU A 586 -1.23 -25.04 2.97
C LEU A 586 -0.95 -24.12 1.79
N TYR A 587 -1.15 -24.56 0.57
CA TYR A 587 -0.91 -23.73 -0.61
C TYR A 587 -2.03 -22.71 -0.90
N GLY A 588 -3.24 -22.97 -0.43
CA GLY A 588 -4.37 -22.03 -0.54
C GLY A 588 -4.29 -20.80 0.35
N GLY A 589 -3.23 -20.66 1.15
CA GLY A 589 -3.06 -19.54 2.10
C GLY A 589 -3.00 -19.95 3.57
N GLY A 590 -3.26 -21.24 3.88
CA GLY A 590 -3.21 -21.76 5.25
C GLY A 590 -1.80 -21.72 5.85
N GLN A 591 -0.75 -21.89 5.02
CA GLN A 591 0.64 -21.69 5.44
C GLN A 591 0.86 -20.28 5.99
N THR A 592 0.39 -19.25 5.30
CA THR A 592 0.47 -17.85 5.73
C THR A 592 -0.26 -17.64 7.06
N CYS A 593 -1.45 -18.22 7.21
CA CYS A 593 -2.22 -18.15 8.46
C CYS A 593 -1.46 -18.80 9.63
N LEU A 594 -0.88 -19.99 9.42
CA LEU A 594 -0.08 -20.68 10.45
C LEU A 594 1.19 -19.89 10.82
N GLN A 595 1.91 -19.37 9.82
CA GLN A 595 3.10 -18.55 10.04
C GLN A 595 2.77 -17.28 10.83
N HIS A 596 1.72 -16.56 10.45
CA HIS A 596 1.29 -15.33 11.11
C HIS A 596 0.81 -15.59 12.54
N PHE A 597 -0.02 -16.63 12.73
CA PHE A 597 -0.49 -17.03 14.06
C PHE A 597 0.69 -17.36 14.98
N TRP A 598 1.62 -18.19 14.50
CA TRP A 598 2.75 -18.64 15.27
C TRP A 598 3.73 -17.51 15.61
N LEU A 599 3.94 -16.59 14.68
CA LEU A 599 4.72 -15.38 14.91
C LEU A 599 4.12 -14.53 16.04
N ARG A 600 2.79 -14.38 16.06
CA ARG A 600 2.10 -13.63 17.14
C ARG A 600 2.26 -14.32 18.49
N VAL A 601 2.20 -15.66 18.55
CA VAL A 601 2.46 -16.41 19.77
C VAL A 601 3.88 -16.11 20.30
N PHE A 602 4.89 -16.12 19.42
CA PHE A 602 6.27 -15.83 19.81
C PHE A 602 6.46 -14.39 20.30
N LEU A 603 5.94 -13.41 19.58
CA LEU A 603 6.05 -12.00 19.96
C LEU A 603 5.32 -11.70 21.28
N CYS A 604 4.18 -12.35 21.50
CA CYS A 604 3.43 -12.22 22.74
C CYS A 604 4.17 -12.87 23.92
N ARG A 605 4.71 -14.10 23.75
CA ARG A 605 5.46 -14.79 24.81
C ARG A 605 6.75 -14.07 25.21
N ASN A 606 7.38 -13.40 24.26
CA ASN A 606 8.57 -12.60 24.52
C ASN A 606 8.22 -11.22 25.14
N GLY A 607 6.95 -10.90 25.35
CA GLY A 607 6.49 -9.62 25.88
C GLY A 607 6.71 -8.44 24.94
N SER A 608 7.18 -8.69 23.70
CA SER A 608 7.50 -7.66 22.73
C SER A 608 6.26 -6.99 22.18
N MET A 609 5.14 -7.72 22.05
CA MET A 609 3.86 -7.22 21.53
C MET A 609 2.68 -7.91 22.25
N PRO A 610 1.50 -7.28 22.33
CA PRO A 610 0.33 -7.88 22.94
C PRO A 610 -0.32 -8.92 22.01
N TRP A 611 -1.10 -9.84 22.58
CA TRP A 611 -1.89 -10.79 21.77
C TRP A 611 -2.93 -10.08 20.88
N ASN A 612 -3.65 -9.12 21.46
CA ASN A 612 -4.68 -8.35 20.74
C ASN A 612 -4.10 -7.05 20.16
N TYR A 613 -3.48 -7.15 18.99
CA TYR A 613 -2.89 -6.02 18.30
C TYR A 613 -3.91 -4.91 17.99
N ALA A 614 -5.10 -5.27 17.51
CA ALA A 614 -6.12 -4.29 17.13
C ALA A 614 -6.50 -3.41 18.32
N ARG A 615 -6.75 -4.02 19.49
CA ARG A 615 -7.12 -3.27 20.69
C ARG A 615 -5.99 -2.38 21.21
N PHE A 616 -4.74 -2.87 21.17
CA PHE A 616 -3.57 -2.07 21.52
C PHE A 616 -3.41 -0.85 20.62
N LEU A 617 -3.51 -1.07 19.30
CA LEU A 617 -3.34 0.00 18.32
C LEU A 617 -4.50 1.01 18.37
N ASP A 618 -5.74 0.55 18.55
CA ASP A 618 -6.90 1.42 18.72
C ASP A 618 -6.78 2.26 20.01
N GLU A 619 -6.30 1.69 21.14
CA GLU A 619 -6.02 2.45 22.37
C GLU A 619 -4.92 3.50 22.15
N ALA A 620 -3.86 3.17 21.40
CA ALA A 620 -2.81 4.12 21.04
C ALA A 620 -3.33 5.25 20.11
N VAL A 621 -4.33 4.97 19.27
CA VAL A 621 -5.02 6.00 18.46
C VAL A 621 -5.86 6.93 19.35
N GLU A 622 -6.63 6.41 20.30
CA GLU A 622 -7.41 7.21 21.25
C GLU A 622 -6.51 8.14 22.08
N ARG A 623 -5.31 7.69 22.40
CA ARG A 623 -4.28 8.47 23.11
C ARG A 623 -3.48 9.42 22.20
N VAL A 624 -3.84 9.54 20.91
CA VAL A 624 -3.18 10.43 19.93
C VAL A 624 -1.66 10.13 19.75
N LEU A 625 -1.28 8.86 19.89
CA LEU A 625 0.08 8.38 19.63
C LEU A 625 0.20 7.78 18.25
N LEU A 626 -0.87 7.12 17.81
CA LEU A 626 -1.03 6.58 16.47
C LEU A 626 -2.23 7.18 15.77
N GLN A 627 -2.29 6.97 14.46
CA GLN A 627 -3.38 7.37 13.60
C GLN A 627 -3.84 6.18 12.77
N LYS A 628 -5.15 5.93 12.71
CA LYS A 628 -5.73 4.83 11.94
C LYS A 628 -6.00 5.29 10.52
N VAL A 629 -5.47 4.57 9.55
CA VAL A 629 -5.54 4.90 8.13
C VAL A 629 -5.90 3.65 7.33
N GLY A 630 -7.09 3.64 6.76
CA GLY A 630 -7.61 2.42 6.13
C GLY A 630 -7.66 1.26 7.13
N GLY A 631 -7.08 0.11 6.78
CA GLY A 631 -6.93 -1.04 7.68
C GLY A 631 -5.64 -1.04 8.51
N GLY A 632 -4.81 0.01 8.41
CA GLY A 632 -3.50 0.12 9.05
C GLY A 632 -3.39 1.25 10.07
N TYR A 633 -2.18 1.39 10.63
CA TYR A 633 -1.85 2.38 11.66
C TYR A 633 -0.51 3.03 11.33
N LEU A 634 -0.38 4.31 11.62
CA LEU A 634 0.87 5.05 11.49
C LEU A 634 1.09 5.90 12.75
N PHE A 635 2.33 6.23 13.05
CA PHE A 635 2.63 7.21 14.10
C PHE A 635 2.09 8.57 13.71
N ILE A 636 1.55 9.33 14.68
CA ILE A 636 0.98 10.66 14.45
C ILE A 636 1.99 11.59 13.75
N HIS A 637 3.28 11.37 14.01
CA HIS A 637 4.37 12.03 13.32
C HIS A 637 5.61 11.12 13.27
N ARG A 638 6.38 11.22 12.17
CA ARG A 638 7.62 10.45 11.98
C ARG A 638 8.64 10.71 13.08
N GLN A 639 8.83 11.96 13.50
CA GLN A 639 9.78 12.28 14.57
C GLN A 639 9.45 11.58 15.90
N LEU A 640 8.16 11.35 16.21
CA LEU A 640 7.75 10.55 17.38
C LEU A 640 8.18 9.09 17.22
N ARG A 641 8.01 8.51 16.02
CA ARG A 641 8.48 7.15 15.73
C ARG A 641 10.00 7.06 15.90
N ASP A 642 10.73 8.01 15.32
CA ASP A 642 12.20 8.03 15.35
C ASP A 642 12.71 8.24 16.78
N TYR A 643 12.06 9.08 17.59
CA TYR A 643 12.34 9.25 19.03
C TYR A 643 12.13 7.94 19.81
N LEU A 644 11.04 7.20 19.53
CA LEU A 644 10.77 5.93 20.19
C LEU A 644 11.71 4.81 19.72
N ALA A 645 12.18 4.88 18.48
CA ALA A 645 13.09 3.88 17.91
C ALA A 645 14.55 4.07 18.37
N ASP A 646 14.97 5.27 18.76
CA ASP A 646 16.35 5.57 19.16
C ASP A 646 16.56 5.49 20.68
N PRO A 647 17.33 4.50 21.17
CA PRO A 647 17.66 4.39 22.60
C PRO A 647 18.49 5.55 23.15
N GLN A 648 19.31 6.20 22.30
CA GLN A 648 20.19 7.28 22.74
C GLN A 648 19.41 8.57 23.03
N LEU A 649 18.37 8.85 22.23
CA LEU A 649 17.49 10.00 22.47
C LEU A 649 16.63 9.85 23.74
N GLN A 650 16.42 8.62 24.22
CA GLN A 650 15.68 8.34 25.45
C GLN A 650 16.57 8.35 26.73
N SER A 651 17.87 8.15 26.59
CA SER A 651 18.80 8.08 27.73
C SER A 651 19.23 9.44 28.25
N SER A 652 18.99 10.51 27.52
CA SER A 652 19.30 11.89 27.95
C SER A 652 18.32 12.42 29.02
N ASP A 653 17.26 11.66 29.35
CA ASP A 653 16.22 12.04 30.33
C ASP A 653 16.39 11.36 31.71
N ARG A 654 17.51 10.63 31.98
CA ARG A 654 17.79 10.04 33.30
C ARG A 654 18.80 10.88 34.10
#